data_49bdd09767e506cb5d60bcd065655ff5
#
_entry.id   49bdd09767e506cb5d60bcd065655ff5
#
_cell.length_a   1.000
_cell.length_b   1.000
_cell.length_c   1.000
_cell.angle_alpha   90.00
_cell.angle_beta   90.00
_cell.angle_gamma   90.00
#
_symmetry.space_group_name_H-M   'P 1'
#
loop_
_entity.id
_entity.type
_entity.pdbx_description
1 polymer ?
#
loop_
_entity_poly.entity_id
_entity_poly.type
_entity_poly.pdbx_seq_one_letter_code
_entity_poly.pdbx_strand_id
1 'polypeptide(L)'
;MSSQIQSFRYRWLVMVAVWIALTALVFSHARLIRDYLGVASELGLRGEAAPSTPLAQPYPAFAADAQTWVRHALTLSEGRQSRLRFTDIDNAPDGREVHWNSAWGWIIALGGKLEHWANNTPLPRATERMALWVNPFVLTVLFIVLSAWAVRRAGLVAGVLLAAAIVGHPRIYEGFFPSYVDHHGILTLSVLGMFLGALFMGAGWWRSEGAWRPFLPDSPEVARRGAVSSAVCGALGMWVSAASVLPSIAVVGVSGFIIVLTLGRRAIAAGERFDPEVWRTWGRVGGGLSFFFYLVEYFPNHLGLRLEANHPFYSAAWWAAGELMARVSGFWIQPAGRRWKWDGLLWIHIAAVLLAPATIIIGGSKVFVVSDPFLSDLHKFYIQEFLPLWVPLKGIGWSGIAGVVFLENLPLWIGVLAVAFAWRRLPVSVFFAVLAILLLTAMAWVQARWLLNSSACQVALGLLFVSVAIGRLQSRWRGVATAAVVIVLFLPQPYLRLAAAKDDVAARRVSPKDANSALARDVARVIRASQPEGDIVVLSSPNSSTAIGYYGRFKTLGTLYWENNAGLKAAGAILSASSAEEAAALVKKYRVTHIVMISEENFVEPYFRLLKPSKNAEDFKQSFGFQLLFAKVIPTWLQMIPYKVPDDLAPLNVSALLFKVAFNQTPADALYHIALTKIALGNLAGAEEDFDTLIKGSPDSFQPYTRKAELQVARGEHLAAAKSISGAIGVAPLGTHLELASAFGGTFFRGKRHAAAAMVYEAALARQFNGQIASYLAFVLAVSSDDSVRNPTRSLEWAQKAAQSEPESVTSLNTVAVALAANGRFPEAVGFAERALAIAKASNQAQGVKVTEARLQSFRAGKPWRE
;
A
#
# COMPACT_ATOMS: atom_id res chain seq x y z
N MET A 1 -37.70 30.50 33.17
CA MET A 1 -37.69 29.12 32.57
C MET A 1 -37.84 29.13 31.05
N SER A 2 -38.76 29.89 30.43
CA SER A 2 -38.97 29.92 28.98
C SER A 2 -37.74 30.41 28.16
N SER A 3 -37.07 31.50 28.58
CA SER A 3 -35.88 32.06 27.86
C SER A 3 -34.63 31.15 27.90
N GLN A 4 -34.44 30.42 28.98
CA GLN A 4 -33.31 29.48 29.13
C GLN A 4 -33.54 28.21 28.25
N ILE A 5 -34.79 27.72 28.23
CA ILE A 5 -35.17 26.59 27.35
C ILE A 5 -35.04 26.98 25.85
N GLN A 6 -35.43 28.19 25.49
CA GLN A 6 -35.33 28.72 24.13
C GLN A 6 -33.86 28.95 23.72
N SER A 7 -33.02 29.45 24.60
CA SER A 7 -31.58 29.58 24.36
C SER A 7 -30.87 28.23 24.25
N PHE A 8 -31.27 27.22 25.02
CA PHE A 8 -30.75 25.87 24.96
C PHE A 8 -31.12 25.22 23.63
N ARG A 9 -32.39 25.25 23.21
CA ARG A 9 -32.83 24.70 21.91
C ARG A 9 -32.10 25.36 20.72
N TYR A 10 -31.96 26.66 20.71
CA TYR A 10 -31.24 27.42 19.68
C TYR A 10 -29.79 26.95 19.52
N ARG A 11 -29.05 26.75 20.62
CA ARG A 11 -27.65 26.27 20.55
C ARG A 11 -27.52 24.93 19.87
N TRP A 12 -28.42 23.99 20.17
CA TRP A 12 -28.38 22.66 19.57
C TRP A 12 -28.86 22.65 18.10
N LEU A 13 -29.82 23.48 17.74
CA LEU A 13 -30.22 23.65 16.32
C LEU A 13 -29.06 24.16 15.47
N VAL A 14 -28.31 25.17 15.93
CA VAL A 14 -27.13 25.65 15.25
C VAL A 14 -26.06 24.55 15.12
N MET A 15 -25.81 23.80 16.19
CA MET A 15 -24.83 22.70 16.14
C MET A 15 -25.25 21.61 15.17
N VAL A 16 -26.51 21.22 15.15
CA VAL A 16 -27.03 20.22 14.19
C VAL A 16 -26.84 20.70 12.76
N ALA A 17 -27.10 21.97 12.45
CA ALA A 17 -26.89 22.52 11.14
C ALA A 17 -25.38 22.49 10.73
N VAL A 18 -24.49 22.84 11.68
CA VAL A 18 -23.02 22.76 11.48
C VAL A 18 -22.59 21.30 11.25
N TRP A 19 -23.09 20.37 12.06
CA TRP A 19 -22.77 18.95 11.89
C TRP A 19 -23.21 18.39 10.54
N ILE A 20 -24.43 18.73 10.09
CA ILE A 20 -24.93 18.30 8.77
C ILE A 20 -24.05 18.88 7.67
N ALA A 21 -23.71 20.18 7.72
CA ALA A 21 -22.88 20.82 6.70
C ALA A 21 -21.46 20.21 6.64
N LEU A 22 -20.82 19.99 7.78
CA LEU A 22 -19.49 19.40 7.84
C LEU A 22 -19.49 17.93 7.44
N THR A 23 -20.53 17.17 7.82
CA THR A 23 -20.71 15.78 7.37
C THR A 23 -20.86 15.71 5.85
N ALA A 24 -21.70 16.58 5.27
CA ALA A 24 -21.85 16.65 3.81
C ALA A 24 -20.52 16.97 3.13
N LEU A 25 -19.71 17.86 3.68
CA LEU A 25 -18.39 18.22 3.16
C LEU A 25 -17.42 17.02 3.20
N VAL A 26 -17.35 16.30 4.32
CA VAL A 26 -16.50 15.12 4.51
C VAL A 26 -16.89 14.01 3.52
N PHE A 27 -18.18 13.70 3.41
CA PHE A 27 -18.65 12.65 2.50
C PHE A 27 -18.60 13.05 1.02
N SER A 28 -18.72 14.34 0.69
CA SER A 28 -18.47 14.84 -0.67
C SER A 28 -17.03 14.64 -1.09
N HIS A 29 -16.06 14.91 -0.19
CA HIS A 29 -14.65 14.62 -0.45
C HIS A 29 -14.42 13.11 -0.61
N ALA A 30 -14.99 12.28 0.26
CA ALA A 30 -14.86 10.82 0.16
C ALA A 30 -15.43 10.26 -1.16
N ARG A 31 -16.51 10.85 -1.70
CA ARG A 31 -17.05 10.50 -3.02
C ARG A 31 -16.07 10.84 -4.14
N LEU A 32 -15.49 12.04 -4.13
CA LEU A 32 -14.50 12.45 -5.13
C LEU A 32 -13.25 11.56 -5.08
N ILE A 33 -12.78 11.20 -3.88
CA ILE A 33 -11.65 10.26 -3.74
C ILE A 33 -12.05 8.86 -4.25
N ARG A 34 -13.27 8.38 -3.99
CA ARG A 34 -13.76 7.14 -4.59
C ARG A 34 -13.73 7.19 -6.12
N ASP A 35 -14.19 8.30 -6.71
CA ASP A 35 -14.23 8.46 -8.17
C ASP A 35 -12.81 8.56 -8.75
N TYR A 36 -11.90 9.24 -8.05
CA TYR A 36 -10.46 9.26 -8.35
C TYR A 36 -9.83 7.85 -8.30
N LEU A 37 -10.10 7.09 -7.24
CA LEU A 37 -9.61 5.71 -7.12
C LEU A 37 -10.21 4.80 -8.21
N GLY A 38 -11.44 5.09 -8.66
CA GLY A 38 -12.03 4.46 -9.83
C GLY A 38 -11.16 4.64 -11.07
N VAL A 39 -10.73 5.87 -11.35
CA VAL A 39 -9.79 6.16 -12.46
C VAL A 39 -8.47 5.42 -12.28
N ALA A 40 -7.87 5.47 -11.09
CA ALA A 40 -6.62 4.77 -10.80
C ALA A 40 -6.75 3.23 -10.93
N SER A 41 -7.95 2.69 -10.66
CA SER A 41 -8.21 1.24 -10.75
C SER A 41 -8.26 0.70 -12.18
N GLU A 42 -8.45 1.56 -13.17
CA GLU A 42 -8.44 1.18 -14.58
C GLU A 42 -7.03 0.96 -15.13
N LEU A 43 -6.00 1.53 -14.48
CA LEU A 43 -4.61 1.41 -14.93
C LEU A 43 -4.10 -0.03 -14.80
N GLY A 44 -3.34 -0.47 -15.79
CA GLY A 44 -2.66 -1.76 -15.77
C GLY A 44 -3.56 -3.00 -15.93
N LEU A 45 -4.82 -2.85 -16.35
CA LEU A 45 -5.75 -3.99 -16.52
C LEU A 45 -5.51 -4.82 -17.78
N ARG A 46 -4.65 -4.38 -18.72
CA ARG A 46 -4.35 -5.11 -19.98
C ARG A 46 -5.58 -5.54 -20.76
N GLY A 47 -6.70 -4.81 -20.67
CA GLY A 47 -7.97 -5.14 -21.32
C GLY A 47 -8.74 -6.31 -20.68
N GLU A 48 -8.34 -6.78 -19.52
CA GLU A 48 -9.04 -7.83 -18.78
C GLU A 48 -10.28 -7.28 -18.03
N ALA A 49 -11.41 -7.99 -18.14
CA ALA A 49 -12.68 -7.55 -17.52
C ALA A 49 -12.68 -7.62 -15.99
N ALA A 50 -11.82 -8.44 -15.38
CA ALA A 50 -11.68 -8.55 -13.93
C ALA A 50 -10.25 -8.99 -13.57
N PRO A 51 -9.60 -8.38 -12.55
CA PRO A 51 -8.32 -8.83 -12.06
C PRO A 51 -8.41 -10.22 -11.42
N SER A 52 -7.40 -11.03 -11.65
CA SER A 52 -7.28 -12.38 -11.08
C SER A 52 -7.09 -12.38 -9.55
N THR A 53 -6.77 -11.22 -8.94
CA THR A 53 -6.58 -11.09 -7.49
C THR A 53 -7.91 -10.84 -6.77
N PRO A 54 -8.14 -11.43 -5.60
CA PRO A 54 -9.39 -11.26 -4.84
C PRO A 54 -9.57 -9.87 -4.25
N LEU A 55 -8.47 -9.11 -4.05
CA LEU A 55 -8.43 -7.72 -3.63
C LEU A 55 -8.20 -6.80 -4.83
N ALA A 56 -8.17 -5.50 -4.62
CA ALA A 56 -7.79 -4.50 -5.63
C ALA A 56 -8.84 -4.13 -6.66
N GLN A 57 -10.10 -4.37 -6.42
CA GLN A 57 -11.17 -3.76 -7.17
C GLN A 57 -12.24 -3.22 -6.23
N PRO A 58 -12.63 -1.96 -6.38
CA PRO A 58 -12.22 -0.95 -7.36
C PRO A 58 -11.01 -0.09 -6.92
N TYR A 59 -10.33 -0.36 -5.82
CA TYR A 59 -9.40 0.56 -5.14
C TYR A 59 -7.96 0.03 -5.08
N PRO A 60 -7.13 0.23 -6.15
CA PRO A 60 -5.75 -0.23 -6.14
C PRO A 60 -4.82 0.60 -5.23
N ALA A 61 -5.25 1.79 -4.79
CA ALA A 61 -4.38 2.86 -4.33
C ALA A 61 -4.40 3.09 -2.81
N PHE A 62 -4.53 2.05 -1.98
CA PHE A 62 -4.25 2.21 -0.57
C PHE A 62 -2.75 2.38 -0.32
N ALA A 63 -2.38 3.29 0.60
CA ALA A 63 -1.03 3.34 1.12
C ALA A 63 -0.64 2.02 1.83
N ALA A 64 0.65 1.73 1.94
CA ALA A 64 1.14 0.46 2.49
C ALA A 64 0.55 0.12 3.88
N ASP A 65 0.46 1.09 4.79
CA ASP A 65 -0.18 0.91 6.10
C ASP A 65 -1.66 0.51 5.98
N ALA A 66 -2.39 1.21 5.14
CA ALA A 66 -3.80 0.91 4.88
C ALA A 66 -4.00 -0.50 4.31
N GLN A 67 -3.11 -0.95 3.43
CA GLN A 67 -3.12 -2.30 2.86
C GLN A 67 -2.98 -3.36 3.95
N THR A 68 -2.08 -3.16 4.91
CA THR A 68 -1.92 -4.09 6.02
C THR A 68 -3.14 -4.08 6.94
N TRP A 69 -3.71 -2.92 7.26
CA TRP A 69 -4.93 -2.85 8.06
C TRP A 69 -6.11 -3.56 7.41
N VAL A 70 -6.27 -3.44 6.08
CA VAL A 70 -7.33 -4.18 5.37
C VAL A 70 -7.07 -5.69 5.43
N ARG A 71 -5.83 -6.17 5.30
CA ARG A 71 -5.50 -7.59 5.46
C ARG A 71 -5.77 -8.10 6.88
N HIS A 72 -5.44 -7.33 7.90
CA HIS A 72 -5.78 -7.64 9.30
C HIS A 72 -7.28 -7.67 9.53
N ALA A 73 -8.02 -6.69 8.98
CA ALA A 73 -9.48 -6.68 9.07
C ALA A 73 -10.11 -7.89 8.36
N LEU A 74 -9.53 -8.37 7.27
CA LEU A 74 -9.95 -9.61 6.61
C LEU A 74 -9.76 -10.83 7.50
N THR A 75 -8.63 -10.95 8.20
CA THR A 75 -8.38 -12.03 9.16
C THR A 75 -9.47 -12.06 10.25
N LEU A 76 -9.90 -10.88 10.73
CA LEU A 76 -10.98 -10.75 11.72
C LEU A 76 -12.36 -11.02 11.12
N SER A 77 -12.65 -10.52 9.92
CA SER A 77 -13.97 -10.67 9.28
C SER A 77 -14.21 -12.11 8.81
N GLU A 78 -13.17 -12.83 8.35
CA GLU A 78 -13.22 -14.24 7.99
C GLU A 78 -13.27 -15.16 9.23
N GLY A 79 -13.17 -14.61 10.44
CA GLY A 79 -13.28 -15.37 11.69
C GLY A 79 -12.04 -16.21 12.02
N ARG A 80 -10.92 -16.00 11.35
CA ARG A 80 -9.67 -16.73 11.63
C ARG A 80 -9.11 -16.39 13.00
N GLN A 81 -9.26 -15.16 13.46
CA GLN A 81 -8.93 -14.67 14.79
C GLN A 81 -10.03 -13.74 15.29
N SER A 82 -10.27 -13.71 16.60
CA SER A 82 -11.13 -12.72 17.24
C SER A 82 -10.39 -11.43 17.58
N ARG A 83 -9.08 -11.51 17.74
CA ARG A 83 -8.14 -10.44 18.05
C ARG A 83 -6.88 -10.60 17.21
N LEU A 84 -6.25 -9.49 16.82
CA LEU A 84 -5.03 -9.52 16.02
C LEU A 84 -3.83 -9.86 16.93
N ARG A 85 -3.45 -11.13 17.02
CA ARG A 85 -2.33 -11.59 17.85
C ARG A 85 -1.20 -12.22 17.07
N PHE A 86 -1.51 -12.75 15.91
CA PHE A 86 -0.53 -13.40 15.04
C PHE A 86 -0.82 -13.09 13.58
N THR A 87 0.22 -13.04 12.76
CA THR A 87 0.10 -12.91 11.31
C THR A 87 1.14 -13.78 10.62
N ASP A 88 0.73 -14.42 9.52
CA ASP A 88 1.59 -15.15 8.57
C ASP A 88 1.81 -14.37 7.27
N ILE A 89 1.34 -13.13 7.23
CA ILE A 89 1.42 -12.25 6.05
C ILE A 89 2.88 -11.91 5.73
N ASP A 90 3.68 -11.71 6.77
CA ASP A 90 5.09 -11.37 6.69
C ASP A 90 5.94 -12.24 7.64
N ASN A 91 7.26 -12.03 7.65
CA ASN A 91 8.23 -12.88 8.36
C ASN A 91 8.11 -14.37 7.97
N ALA A 92 7.92 -14.65 6.68
CA ALA A 92 7.83 -16.03 6.21
C ALA A 92 9.15 -16.80 6.51
N PRO A 93 9.09 -18.11 6.79
CA PRO A 93 7.88 -18.95 6.85
C PRO A 93 7.14 -18.88 8.19
N ASP A 94 7.76 -18.33 9.25
CA ASP A 94 7.34 -18.50 10.65
C ASP A 94 6.16 -17.61 11.05
N GLY A 95 5.94 -16.47 10.33
CA GLY A 95 5.01 -15.45 10.76
C GLY A 95 5.52 -14.68 11.97
N ARG A 96 4.68 -13.88 12.60
CA ARG A 96 5.03 -13.10 13.80
C ARG A 96 3.84 -12.77 14.69
N GLU A 97 4.13 -12.41 15.92
CA GLU A 97 3.16 -11.77 16.81
C GLU A 97 2.80 -10.37 16.30
N VAL A 98 1.55 -9.97 16.52
CA VAL A 98 1.03 -8.63 16.26
C VAL A 98 0.78 -7.93 17.59
N HIS A 99 1.49 -6.83 17.83
CA HIS A 99 1.34 -6.03 19.05
C HIS A 99 0.31 -4.89 18.91
N TRP A 100 -0.23 -4.70 17.72
CA TRP A 100 -1.20 -3.66 17.43
C TRP A 100 -2.57 -4.00 18.03
N ASN A 101 -3.35 -2.95 18.26
CA ASN A 101 -4.70 -3.12 18.75
C ASN A 101 -5.61 -3.74 17.69
N SER A 102 -6.60 -4.51 18.16
CA SER A 102 -7.64 -5.07 17.29
C SER A 102 -8.77 -4.08 17.00
N ALA A 103 -8.90 -2.99 17.78
CA ALA A 103 -10.02 -2.07 17.73
C ALA A 103 -10.23 -1.47 16.35
N TRP A 104 -9.14 -1.00 15.70
CA TRP A 104 -9.22 -0.44 14.36
C TRP A 104 -9.60 -1.50 13.32
N GLY A 105 -9.00 -2.66 13.40
CA GLY A 105 -9.34 -3.82 12.57
C GLY A 105 -10.80 -4.26 12.75
N TRP A 106 -11.35 -4.24 13.97
CA TRP A 106 -12.77 -4.56 14.22
C TRP A 106 -13.72 -3.57 13.55
N ILE A 107 -13.40 -2.27 13.55
CA ILE A 107 -14.24 -1.25 12.89
C ILE A 107 -14.30 -1.53 11.38
N ILE A 108 -13.14 -1.78 10.74
CA ILE A 108 -13.09 -2.09 9.31
C ILE A 108 -13.80 -3.41 9.00
N ALA A 109 -13.55 -4.45 9.80
CA ALA A 109 -14.15 -5.77 9.62
C ALA A 109 -15.69 -5.72 9.78
N LEU A 110 -16.19 -4.96 10.75
CA LEU A 110 -17.63 -4.74 10.93
C LEU A 110 -18.23 -4.05 9.70
N GLY A 111 -17.59 -3.01 9.19
CA GLY A 111 -18.03 -2.35 7.96
C GLY A 111 -18.08 -3.33 6.78
N GLY A 112 -17.03 -4.16 6.60
CA GLY A 112 -17.01 -5.19 5.56
C GLY A 112 -18.10 -6.23 5.69
N LYS A 113 -18.39 -6.71 6.90
CA LYS A 113 -19.51 -7.65 7.17
C LYS A 113 -20.87 -7.02 6.87
N LEU A 114 -21.08 -5.76 7.25
CA LEU A 114 -22.32 -5.04 6.96
C LEU A 114 -22.54 -4.85 5.45
N GLU A 115 -21.51 -4.47 4.72
CA GLU A 115 -21.56 -4.37 3.24
C GLU A 115 -21.81 -5.73 2.58
N HIS A 116 -21.12 -6.79 3.04
CA HIS A 116 -21.35 -8.15 2.57
C HIS A 116 -22.81 -8.59 2.78
N TRP A 117 -23.32 -8.37 3.97
CA TRP A 117 -24.71 -8.71 4.32
C TRP A 117 -25.75 -7.91 3.53
N ALA A 118 -25.52 -6.60 3.33
CA ALA A 118 -26.46 -5.70 2.66
C ALA A 118 -26.50 -5.89 1.14
N ASN A 119 -25.34 -6.13 0.50
CA ASN A 119 -25.18 -6.10 -0.96
C ASN A 119 -24.70 -7.42 -1.56
N ASN A 120 -24.58 -8.48 -0.75
CA ASN A 120 -24.03 -9.78 -1.17
C ASN A 120 -22.67 -9.71 -1.87
N THR A 121 -21.88 -8.64 -1.60
CA THR A 121 -20.54 -8.47 -2.14
C THR A 121 -19.60 -9.48 -1.48
N PRO A 122 -18.70 -10.17 -2.23
CA PRO A 122 -17.71 -11.07 -1.62
C PRO A 122 -16.93 -10.37 -0.49
N LEU A 123 -16.78 -11.06 0.66
CA LEU A 123 -16.27 -10.45 1.90
C LEU A 123 -14.92 -9.71 1.73
N PRO A 124 -13.91 -10.21 0.97
CA PRO A 124 -12.68 -9.46 0.73
C PRO A 124 -12.92 -8.10 0.06
N ARG A 125 -13.77 -8.06 -0.97
CA ARG A 125 -14.12 -6.82 -1.67
C ARG A 125 -15.01 -5.91 -0.85
N ALA A 126 -15.93 -6.47 -0.07
CA ALA A 126 -16.77 -5.72 0.85
C ALA A 126 -15.91 -4.99 1.90
N THR A 127 -14.93 -5.69 2.48
CA THR A 127 -13.99 -5.11 3.45
C THR A 127 -13.13 -4.00 2.82
N GLU A 128 -12.60 -4.21 1.61
CA GLU A 128 -11.83 -3.22 0.87
C GLU A 128 -12.68 -1.96 0.53
N ARG A 129 -13.91 -2.15 0.06
CA ARG A 129 -14.84 -1.02 -0.24
C ARG A 129 -15.18 -0.22 1.00
N MET A 130 -15.46 -0.89 2.11
CA MET A 130 -15.81 -0.21 3.36
C MET A 130 -14.62 0.48 4.00
N ALA A 131 -13.40 0.00 3.80
CA ALA A 131 -12.19 0.66 4.27
C ALA A 131 -12.11 2.13 3.82
N LEU A 132 -12.56 2.47 2.61
CA LEU A 132 -12.65 3.84 2.13
C LEU A 132 -13.53 4.74 3.01
N TRP A 133 -14.63 4.21 3.54
CA TRP A 133 -15.66 4.96 4.26
C TRP A 133 -15.43 5.03 5.77
N VAL A 134 -14.54 4.17 6.32
CA VAL A 134 -14.29 4.09 7.76
C VAL A 134 -13.77 5.42 8.31
N ASN A 135 -12.76 6.03 7.69
CA ASN A 135 -12.21 7.32 8.12
C ASN A 135 -13.25 8.45 8.09
N PRO A 136 -14.01 8.68 7.01
CA PRO A 136 -15.10 9.66 6.98
C PRO A 136 -16.15 9.44 8.09
N PHE A 137 -16.53 8.18 8.32
CA PHE A 137 -17.50 7.83 9.35
C PHE A 137 -16.96 8.12 10.76
N VAL A 138 -15.76 7.61 11.07
CA VAL A 138 -15.13 7.81 12.39
C VAL A 138 -14.87 9.29 12.65
N LEU A 139 -14.37 10.05 11.68
CA LEU A 139 -14.21 11.50 11.79
C LEU A 139 -15.52 12.18 12.14
N THR A 140 -16.61 11.82 11.44
CA THR A 140 -17.93 12.39 11.68
C THR A 140 -18.42 12.13 13.11
N VAL A 141 -18.32 10.90 13.59
CA VAL A 141 -18.70 10.56 14.98
C VAL A 141 -17.87 11.35 15.98
N LEU A 142 -16.55 11.41 15.79
CA LEU A 142 -15.63 12.06 16.73
C LEU A 142 -15.79 13.57 16.75
N PHE A 143 -15.95 14.25 15.60
CA PHE A 143 -16.15 15.70 15.66
C PHE A 143 -17.51 16.06 16.27
N ILE A 144 -18.57 15.27 16.06
CA ILE A 144 -19.86 15.47 16.72
C ILE A 144 -19.72 15.33 18.25
N VAL A 145 -19.10 14.23 18.70
CA VAL A 145 -18.94 13.96 20.15
C VAL A 145 -18.10 15.04 20.84
N LEU A 146 -16.92 15.36 20.28
CA LEU A 146 -16.01 16.33 20.87
C LEU A 146 -16.59 17.76 20.86
N SER A 147 -17.25 18.16 19.78
CA SER A 147 -17.86 19.49 19.70
C SER A 147 -19.10 19.61 20.58
N ALA A 148 -19.92 18.55 20.68
CA ALA A 148 -21.02 18.51 21.63
C ALA A 148 -20.56 18.66 23.09
N TRP A 149 -19.45 18.00 23.42
CA TRP A 149 -18.80 18.18 24.73
C TRP A 149 -18.29 19.61 24.94
N ALA A 150 -17.62 20.20 23.92
CA ALA A 150 -17.16 21.59 23.96
C ALA A 150 -18.32 22.59 24.11
N VAL A 151 -19.48 22.37 23.45
CA VAL A 151 -20.67 23.21 23.65
C VAL A 151 -21.12 23.22 25.12
N ARG A 152 -21.18 22.03 25.71
CA ARG A 152 -21.62 21.88 27.13
C ARG A 152 -20.64 22.55 28.09
N ARG A 153 -19.36 22.54 27.77
CA ARG A 153 -18.27 22.98 28.67
C ARG A 153 -17.88 24.43 28.45
N ALA A 154 -17.76 24.88 27.22
CA ALA A 154 -17.19 26.18 26.83
C ALA A 154 -18.16 27.05 26.00
N GLY A 155 -19.36 26.53 25.68
CA GLY A 155 -20.42 27.26 24.96
C GLY A 155 -20.39 27.03 23.42
N LEU A 156 -21.41 27.59 22.76
CA LEU A 156 -21.67 27.38 21.34
C LEU A 156 -20.48 27.74 20.44
N VAL A 157 -19.83 28.88 20.70
CA VAL A 157 -18.66 29.33 19.91
C VAL A 157 -17.55 28.30 19.90
N ALA A 158 -17.20 27.77 21.09
CA ALA A 158 -16.16 26.78 21.20
C ALA A 158 -16.53 25.47 20.46
N GLY A 159 -17.80 25.06 20.53
CA GLY A 159 -18.28 23.85 19.82
C GLY A 159 -18.23 23.99 18.32
N VAL A 160 -18.70 25.14 17.77
CA VAL A 160 -18.66 25.42 16.32
C VAL A 160 -17.22 25.48 15.82
N LEU A 161 -16.35 26.21 16.52
CA LEU A 161 -14.94 26.32 16.16
C LEU A 161 -14.22 24.97 16.20
N LEU A 162 -14.50 24.14 17.21
CA LEU A 162 -13.88 22.81 17.32
C LEU A 162 -14.32 21.88 16.17
N ALA A 163 -15.62 21.84 15.87
CA ALA A 163 -16.12 21.04 14.75
C ALA A 163 -15.48 21.47 13.41
N ALA A 164 -15.44 22.79 13.16
CA ALA A 164 -14.83 23.34 11.97
C ALA A 164 -13.32 23.09 11.92
N ALA A 165 -12.60 23.20 13.03
CA ALA A 165 -11.16 22.94 13.09
C ALA A 165 -10.81 21.47 12.85
N ILE A 166 -11.58 20.52 13.39
CA ILE A 166 -11.33 19.09 13.16
C ILE A 166 -11.42 18.76 11.68
N VAL A 167 -12.38 19.33 10.96
CA VAL A 167 -12.56 19.08 9.52
C VAL A 167 -11.64 19.98 8.66
N GLY A 168 -11.39 21.21 9.10
CA GLY A 168 -10.65 22.21 8.32
C GLY A 168 -9.15 22.22 8.51
N HIS A 169 -8.64 21.82 9.68
CA HIS A 169 -7.21 21.87 9.94
C HIS A 169 -6.46 20.75 9.19
N PRO A 170 -5.46 21.06 8.34
CA PRO A 170 -4.82 20.08 7.46
C PRO A 170 -4.21 18.91 8.23
N ARG A 171 -3.45 19.15 9.29
CA ARG A 171 -2.78 18.09 10.07
C ARG A 171 -3.75 17.16 10.80
N ILE A 172 -4.92 17.65 11.22
CA ILE A 172 -5.94 16.79 11.86
C ILE A 172 -6.64 15.94 10.80
N TYR A 173 -7.02 16.56 9.66
CA TYR A 173 -7.73 15.87 8.60
C TYR A 173 -6.88 14.83 7.87
N GLU A 174 -5.56 15.04 7.76
CA GLU A 174 -4.63 14.13 7.09
C GLU A 174 -4.76 12.69 7.62
N GLY A 175 -4.86 12.50 8.93
CA GLY A 175 -5.07 11.20 9.56
C GLY A 175 -6.44 10.56 9.27
N PHE A 176 -7.37 11.29 8.63
CA PHE A 176 -8.70 10.82 8.23
C PHE A 176 -8.93 10.85 6.73
N PHE A 177 -7.86 10.98 5.94
CA PHE A 177 -8.00 10.98 4.50
C PHE A 177 -8.69 9.68 4.02
N PRO A 178 -9.70 9.74 3.13
CA PRO A 178 -10.53 8.57 2.83
C PRO A 178 -9.77 7.33 2.33
N SER A 179 -8.69 7.49 1.58
CA SER A 179 -7.86 6.39 1.09
C SER A 179 -6.73 5.97 2.04
N TYR A 180 -6.55 6.69 3.15
CA TYR A 180 -5.54 6.41 4.16
C TYR A 180 -6.17 5.76 5.39
N VAL A 181 -6.41 4.45 5.30
CA VAL A 181 -7.12 3.67 6.33
C VAL A 181 -6.14 3.25 7.42
N ASP A 182 -5.71 4.23 8.23
CA ASP A 182 -4.81 4.01 9.34
C ASP A 182 -5.37 4.64 10.64
N HIS A 183 -4.82 4.24 11.78
CA HIS A 183 -5.28 4.65 13.10
C HIS A 183 -4.82 6.07 13.53
N HIS A 184 -3.98 6.75 12.76
CA HIS A 184 -3.41 8.06 13.08
C HIS A 184 -4.46 9.14 13.38
N GLY A 185 -5.59 9.13 12.68
CA GLY A 185 -6.67 10.08 12.91
C GLY A 185 -7.27 9.94 14.33
N ILE A 186 -7.54 8.72 14.77
CA ILE A 186 -8.06 8.45 16.13
C ILE A 186 -7.04 8.88 17.18
N LEU A 187 -5.74 8.61 16.95
CA LEU A 187 -4.68 9.03 17.87
C LEU A 187 -4.64 10.55 18.02
N THR A 188 -4.66 11.28 16.90
CA THR A 188 -4.66 12.75 16.91
C THR A 188 -5.86 13.33 17.69
N LEU A 189 -7.06 12.78 17.45
CA LEU A 189 -8.26 13.25 18.18
C LEU A 189 -8.29 12.77 19.64
N SER A 190 -7.68 11.63 19.96
CA SER A 190 -7.49 11.21 21.35
C SER A 190 -6.59 12.18 22.10
N VAL A 191 -5.48 12.61 21.51
CA VAL A 191 -4.59 13.63 22.10
C VAL A 191 -5.27 14.98 22.18
N LEU A 192 -6.00 15.42 21.14
CA LEU A 192 -6.80 16.64 21.17
C LEU A 192 -7.83 16.62 22.33
N GLY A 193 -8.60 15.54 22.44
CA GLY A 193 -9.62 15.39 23.49
C GLY A 193 -9.01 15.31 24.89
N MET A 194 -7.88 14.59 25.04
CA MET A 194 -7.13 14.53 26.29
C MET A 194 -6.64 15.90 26.71
N PHE A 195 -6.05 16.66 25.80
CA PHE A 195 -5.50 17.99 26.10
C PHE A 195 -6.61 19.01 26.36
N LEU A 196 -7.71 19.01 25.59
CA LEU A 196 -8.91 19.80 25.90
C LEU A 196 -9.46 19.50 27.30
N GLY A 197 -9.53 18.21 27.66
CA GLY A 197 -9.94 17.81 29.00
C GLY A 197 -9.00 18.30 30.07
N ALA A 198 -7.67 18.28 29.83
CA ALA A 198 -6.67 18.81 30.71
C ALA A 198 -6.80 20.35 30.90
N LEU A 199 -7.16 21.07 29.84
CA LEU A 199 -7.50 22.52 29.95
C LEU A 199 -8.81 22.74 30.70
N PHE A 200 -9.83 21.93 30.41
CA PHE A 200 -11.13 22.04 31.11
C PHE A 200 -11.08 21.60 32.58
N MET A 201 -10.11 20.80 32.99
CA MET A 201 -9.85 20.53 34.40
C MET A 201 -9.02 21.63 35.06
N GLY A 202 -8.57 22.64 34.29
CA GLY A 202 -7.76 23.75 34.79
C GLY A 202 -6.40 23.33 35.36
N ALA A 203 -5.86 22.17 34.92
CA ALA A 203 -4.69 21.52 35.55
C ALA A 203 -4.80 21.37 37.08
N GLY A 204 -6.02 21.17 37.61
CA GLY A 204 -6.32 21.08 39.03
C GLY A 204 -6.73 22.42 39.68
N TRP A 205 -6.68 23.54 38.95
CA TRP A 205 -7.04 24.86 39.44
C TRP A 205 -8.46 25.21 39.03
N TRP A 206 -9.15 25.97 39.90
CA TRP A 206 -10.51 26.45 39.66
C TRP A 206 -10.74 27.77 40.36
N ARG A 207 -11.78 28.53 39.88
CA ARG A 207 -12.20 29.80 40.49
C ARG A 207 -13.68 30.06 40.22
N SER A 208 -14.47 30.39 41.26
CA SER A 208 -15.91 30.54 41.16
C SER A 208 -16.39 31.66 40.23
N GLU A 209 -15.54 32.67 40.01
CA GLU A 209 -15.87 33.84 39.19
C GLU A 209 -14.74 34.17 38.22
N GLY A 210 -15.06 34.59 36.97
CA GLY A 210 -14.06 35.14 36.06
C GLY A 210 -14.31 34.91 34.59
N ALA A 211 -13.66 35.70 33.74
CA ALA A 211 -13.77 35.73 32.28
C ALA A 211 -13.09 34.56 31.55
N TRP A 212 -12.42 33.67 32.26
CA TRP A 212 -11.58 32.62 31.70
C TRP A 212 -12.21 31.19 31.78
N ARG A 213 -13.55 31.12 31.87
CA ARG A 213 -14.28 29.83 32.04
C ARG A 213 -13.79 28.69 31.15
N PRO A 214 -13.45 28.88 29.87
CA PRO A 214 -12.92 27.81 29.05
C PRO A 214 -11.59 27.20 29.56
N PHE A 215 -10.74 28.03 30.19
CA PHE A 215 -9.43 27.60 30.70
C PHE A 215 -9.46 27.27 32.18
N LEU A 216 -10.40 27.84 32.93
CA LEU A 216 -10.48 27.72 34.39
C LEU A 216 -11.89 27.32 34.77
N PRO A 217 -12.11 26.13 35.34
CA PRO A 217 -13.42 25.68 35.81
C PRO A 217 -13.92 26.54 36.95
N ASP A 218 -15.23 26.62 37.11
CA ASP A 218 -15.93 27.41 38.14
C ASP A 218 -16.16 26.64 39.45
N SER A 219 -15.94 25.33 39.45
CA SER A 219 -16.06 24.49 40.64
C SER A 219 -15.13 23.27 40.58
N PRO A 220 -14.82 22.62 41.70
CA PRO A 220 -14.01 21.42 41.76
C PRO A 220 -14.70 20.23 41.04
N GLU A 221 -16.03 20.13 41.09
CA GLU A 221 -16.80 19.08 40.41
C GLU A 221 -16.65 19.19 38.90
N VAL A 222 -16.70 20.41 38.37
CA VAL A 222 -16.51 20.66 36.92
C VAL A 222 -15.07 20.35 36.51
N ALA A 223 -14.08 20.70 37.38
CA ALA A 223 -12.69 20.31 37.14
C ALA A 223 -12.49 18.79 37.08
N ARG A 224 -13.09 18.06 38.04
CA ARG A 224 -13.03 16.58 38.05
C ARG A 224 -13.70 15.95 36.81
N ARG A 225 -14.82 16.49 36.32
CA ARG A 225 -15.41 16.04 35.04
C ARG A 225 -14.48 16.28 33.84
N GLY A 226 -13.73 17.38 33.84
CA GLY A 226 -12.67 17.64 32.88
C GLY A 226 -11.58 16.57 32.96
N ALA A 227 -11.15 16.20 34.16
CA ALA A 227 -10.16 15.17 34.43
C ALA A 227 -10.62 13.79 33.91
N VAL A 228 -11.88 13.41 34.17
CA VAL A 228 -12.48 12.18 33.62
C VAL A 228 -12.43 12.17 32.08
N SER A 229 -12.87 13.25 31.43
CA SER A 229 -12.88 13.34 29.98
C SER A 229 -11.47 13.27 29.39
N SER A 230 -10.49 13.97 30.01
CA SER A 230 -9.07 13.89 29.63
C SER A 230 -8.55 12.45 29.72
N ALA A 231 -8.83 11.80 30.86
CA ALA A 231 -8.39 10.43 31.12
C ALA A 231 -9.02 9.41 30.15
N VAL A 232 -10.31 9.53 29.83
CA VAL A 232 -11.00 8.68 28.86
C VAL A 232 -10.38 8.81 27.48
N CYS A 233 -10.17 10.04 26.99
CA CYS A 233 -9.53 10.26 25.68
C CYS A 233 -8.10 9.72 25.65
N GLY A 234 -7.30 9.96 26.70
CA GLY A 234 -5.94 9.42 26.79
C GLY A 234 -5.91 7.89 26.85
N ALA A 235 -6.84 7.24 27.60
CA ALA A 235 -6.90 5.79 27.69
C ALA A 235 -7.34 5.12 26.36
N LEU A 236 -8.26 5.74 25.61
CA LEU A 236 -8.60 5.32 24.26
C LEU A 236 -7.38 5.42 23.32
N GLY A 237 -6.62 6.51 23.41
CA GLY A 237 -5.39 6.65 22.66
C GLY A 237 -4.33 5.59 23.04
N MET A 238 -4.18 5.30 24.35
CA MET A 238 -3.30 4.22 24.85
C MET A 238 -3.71 2.85 24.33
N TRP A 239 -5.01 2.56 24.23
CA TRP A 239 -5.49 1.33 23.62
C TRP A 239 -5.09 1.21 22.16
N VAL A 240 -5.24 2.29 21.38
CA VAL A 240 -4.92 2.30 19.94
C VAL A 240 -3.40 2.24 19.70
N SER A 241 -2.60 3.06 20.40
CA SER A 241 -1.13 3.00 20.32
C SER A 241 -0.49 3.65 21.55
N ALA A 242 -0.01 2.84 22.47
CA ALA A 242 0.68 3.32 23.65
C ALA A 242 1.93 4.13 23.30
N ALA A 243 2.74 3.66 22.37
CA ALA A 243 3.98 4.33 21.93
C ALA A 243 3.73 5.75 21.39
N SER A 244 2.56 6.01 20.79
CA SER A 244 2.22 7.32 20.23
C SER A 244 1.58 8.29 21.25
N VAL A 245 0.91 7.80 22.29
CA VAL A 245 0.10 8.64 23.20
C VAL A 245 0.74 8.79 24.57
N LEU A 246 1.45 7.79 25.07
CA LEU A 246 2.11 7.81 26.38
C LEU A 246 2.99 9.08 26.62
N PRO A 247 3.84 9.50 25.66
CA PRO A 247 4.62 10.72 25.84
C PRO A 247 3.76 11.98 26.03
N SER A 248 2.62 12.07 25.33
CA SER A 248 1.68 13.19 25.51
C SER A 248 1.01 13.17 26.89
N ILE A 249 0.68 11.98 27.43
CA ILE A 249 0.19 11.80 28.79
C ILE A 249 1.26 12.27 29.78
N ALA A 250 2.52 11.86 29.60
CA ALA A 250 3.64 12.26 30.44
C ALA A 250 3.86 13.78 30.41
N VAL A 251 3.78 14.42 29.23
CA VAL A 251 3.89 15.87 29.06
C VAL A 251 2.77 16.60 29.83
N VAL A 252 1.53 16.12 29.79
CA VAL A 252 0.41 16.68 30.57
C VAL A 252 0.71 16.61 32.08
N GLY A 253 1.15 15.43 32.56
CA GLY A 253 1.51 15.24 33.95
C GLY A 253 2.67 16.14 34.40
N VAL A 254 3.79 16.11 33.66
CA VAL A 254 5.00 16.89 33.95
C VAL A 254 4.72 18.39 33.91
N SER A 255 3.98 18.87 32.91
CA SER A 255 3.60 20.29 32.81
C SER A 255 2.74 20.72 33.98
N GLY A 256 1.75 19.92 34.38
CA GLY A 256 0.94 20.19 35.56
C GLY A 256 1.78 20.28 36.83
N PHE A 257 2.74 19.35 37.03
CA PHE A 257 3.64 19.30 38.15
C PHE A 257 4.54 20.54 38.22
N ILE A 258 5.21 20.91 37.13
CA ILE A 258 6.06 22.10 37.05
C ILE A 258 5.25 23.37 37.37
N ILE A 259 4.06 23.50 36.82
CA ILE A 259 3.21 24.67 37.02
C ILE A 259 2.76 24.78 38.49
N VAL A 260 2.44 23.69 39.15
CA VAL A 260 2.09 23.72 40.59
C VAL A 260 3.27 24.19 41.42
N LEU A 261 4.47 23.67 41.18
CA LEU A 261 5.67 24.01 41.92
C LEU A 261 6.12 25.46 41.71
N THR A 262 6.02 25.96 40.47
CA THR A 262 6.55 27.30 40.11
C THR A 262 5.53 28.43 40.28
N LEU A 263 4.27 28.17 39.90
CA LEU A 263 3.21 29.19 39.86
C LEU A 263 2.08 29.01 40.89
N GLY A 264 2.13 27.95 41.71
CA GLY A 264 1.06 27.64 42.66
C GLY A 264 0.77 28.76 43.65
N ARG A 265 1.81 29.38 44.21
CA ARG A 265 1.65 30.53 45.14
C ARG A 265 1.05 31.77 44.44
N ARG A 266 1.45 32.02 43.20
CA ARG A 266 0.88 33.07 42.36
C ARG A 266 -0.60 32.84 42.07
N ALA A 267 -0.99 31.59 41.72
CA ALA A 267 -2.37 31.23 41.42
C ALA A 267 -3.27 31.50 42.67
N ILE A 268 -2.82 31.11 43.87
CA ILE A 268 -3.55 31.40 45.12
C ILE A 268 -3.70 32.89 45.33
N ALA A 269 -2.62 33.68 45.15
CA ALA A 269 -2.67 35.13 45.27
C ALA A 269 -3.61 35.79 44.23
N ALA A 270 -3.84 35.15 43.10
CA ALA A 270 -4.81 35.54 42.06
C ALA A 270 -6.25 35.09 42.36
N GLY A 271 -6.50 34.43 43.49
CA GLY A 271 -7.82 33.94 43.91
C GLY A 271 -8.21 32.57 43.26
N GLU A 272 -7.25 31.87 42.64
CA GLU A 272 -7.46 30.52 42.16
C GLU A 272 -7.30 29.50 43.31
N ARG A 273 -8.11 28.45 43.30
CA ARG A 273 -8.07 27.36 44.30
C ARG A 273 -7.62 26.09 43.65
N PHE A 274 -6.88 25.27 44.39
CA PHE A 274 -6.37 23.97 43.90
C PHE A 274 -7.12 22.82 44.54
N ASP A 275 -7.56 21.82 43.67
CA ASP A 275 -8.15 20.56 44.12
C ASP A 275 -7.25 19.38 43.74
N PRO A 276 -6.53 18.77 44.73
CA PRO A 276 -5.68 17.61 44.45
C PRO A 276 -6.45 16.39 43.90
N GLU A 277 -7.75 16.28 44.23
CA GLU A 277 -8.59 15.17 43.76
C GLU A 277 -8.78 15.15 42.23
N VAL A 278 -8.58 16.30 41.58
CA VAL A 278 -8.60 16.38 40.12
C VAL A 278 -7.52 15.46 39.50
N TRP A 279 -6.30 15.52 40.00
CA TRP A 279 -5.19 14.71 39.55
C TRP A 279 -5.35 13.22 39.93
N ARG A 280 -5.85 12.94 41.17
CA ARG A 280 -6.21 11.57 41.53
C ARG A 280 -7.25 10.98 40.60
N THR A 281 -8.31 11.72 40.28
CA THR A 281 -9.35 11.30 39.36
C THR A 281 -8.77 11.03 37.98
N TRP A 282 -7.91 11.91 37.47
CA TRP A 282 -7.23 11.75 36.19
C TRP A 282 -6.36 10.47 36.13
N GLY A 283 -5.56 10.24 37.20
CA GLY A 283 -4.71 9.04 37.28
C GLY A 283 -5.51 7.74 37.42
N ARG A 284 -6.52 7.73 38.33
CA ARG A 284 -7.35 6.54 38.59
C ARG A 284 -8.20 6.14 37.41
N VAL A 285 -8.86 7.09 36.76
CA VAL A 285 -9.69 6.83 35.57
C VAL A 285 -8.80 6.44 34.39
N GLY A 286 -7.70 7.16 34.16
CA GLY A 286 -6.79 6.88 33.04
C GLY A 286 -6.09 5.54 33.19
N GLY A 287 -5.48 5.27 34.35
CA GLY A 287 -4.85 3.99 34.66
C GLY A 287 -5.84 2.82 34.65
N GLY A 288 -7.01 2.99 35.27
CA GLY A 288 -8.05 1.97 35.34
C GLY A 288 -8.61 1.59 33.96
N LEU A 289 -8.92 2.59 33.11
CA LEU A 289 -9.41 2.34 31.74
C LEU A 289 -8.31 1.76 30.83
N SER A 290 -7.06 2.26 30.96
CA SER A 290 -5.93 1.70 30.21
C SER A 290 -5.73 0.22 30.57
N PHE A 291 -5.83 -0.14 31.87
CA PHE A 291 -5.78 -1.53 32.30
C PHE A 291 -6.96 -2.36 31.77
N PHE A 292 -8.17 -1.82 31.80
CA PHE A 292 -9.34 -2.47 31.21
C PHE A 292 -9.14 -2.76 29.72
N PHE A 293 -8.63 -1.81 28.94
CA PHE A 293 -8.34 -2.02 27.50
C PHE A 293 -7.22 -3.03 27.27
N TYR A 294 -6.24 -3.10 28.18
CA TYR A 294 -5.26 -4.19 28.18
C TYR A 294 -5.92 -5.55 28.32
N LEU A 295 -6.84 -5.70 29.28
CA LEU A 295 -7.57 -6.96 29.46
C LEU A 295 -8.44 -7.30 28.23
N VAL A 296 -9.15 -6.33 27.67
CA VAL A 296 -9.95 -6.53 26.43
C VAL A 296 -9.07 -7.06 25.31
N GLU A 297 -7.85 -6.58 25.18
CA GLU A 297 -6.97 -6.88 24.06
C GLU A 297 -6.17 -8.17 24.28
N TYR A 298 -5.62 -8.41 25.46
CA TYR A 298 -4.59 -9.43 25.70
C TYR A 298 -5.01 -10.57 26.64
N PHE A 299 -5.97 -10.38 27.54
CA PHE A 299 -6.38 -11.44 28.47
C PHE A 299 -7.29 -12.48 27.78
N PRO A 300 -7.20 -13.78 28.09
CA PRO A 300 -6.22 -14.42 29.00
C PRO A 300 -4.93 -14.92 28.32
N ASN A 301 -4.86 -14.95 26.97
CA ASN A 301 -3.93 -15.83 26.25
C ASN A 301 -2.61 -15.15 25.82
N HIS A 302 -2.50 -13.82 25.93
CA HIS A 302 -1.36 -13.05 25.40
C HIS A 302 -0.78 -12.07 26.41
N LEU A 303 -0.67 -12.51 27.67
CA LEU A 303 -0.13 -11.69 28.77
C LEU A 303 1.39 -11.61 28.69
N GLY A 304 1.93 -11.05 27.63
CA GLY A 304 3.36 -10.93 27.40
C GLY A 304 3.97 -9.62 27.94
N LEU A 305 5.28 -9.60 28.12
CA LEU A 305 6.04 -8.40 28.46
C LEU A 305 6.50 -7.67 27.18
N ARG A 306 5.60 -6.89 26.60
CA ARG A 306 5.84 -6.07 25.39
C ARG A 306 5.44 -4.62 25.69
N LEU A 307 6.42 -3.75 25.80
CA LEU A 307 6.22 -2.34 26.19
C LEU A 307 5.99 -1.41 24.99
N GLU A 308 5.94 -1.92 23.78
CA GLU A 308 5.44 -1.20 22.59
C GLU A 308 3.92 -1.04 22.61
N ALA A 309 3.23 -2.03 23.20
CA ALA A 309 1.79 -2.05 23.31
C ALA A 309 1.30 -1.42 24.62
N ASN A 310 0.00 -1.27 24.79
CA ASN A 310 -0.59 -0.93 26.06
C ASN A 310 -0.31 -2.02 27.10
N HIS A 311 0.40 -1.70 28.17
CA HIS A 311 0.85 -2.65 29.18
C HIS A 311 0.43 -2.21 30.59
N PRO A 312 0.15 -3.15 31.54
CA PRO A 312 -0.22 -2.84 32.91
C PRO A 312 0.76 -1.92 33.65
N PHE A 313 2.05 -1.95 33.30
CA PHE A 313 3.04 -1.06 33.89
C PHE A 313 2.75 0.42 33.58
N TYR A 314 2.26 0.74 32.38
CA TYR A 314 1.83 2.10 32.04
C TYR A 314 0.54 2.48 32.78
N SER A 315 -0.38 1.54 32.96
CA SER A 315 -1.61 1.76 33.72
C SER A 315 -1.30 2.07 35.20
N ALA A 316 -0.41 1.29 35.80
CA ALA A 316 0.07 1.49 37.16
C ALA A 316 0.84 2.80 37.29
N ALA A 317 1.71 3.13 36.31
CA ALA A 317 2.47 4.39 36.32
C ALA A 317 1.54 5.62 36.22
N TRP A 318 0.49 5.55 35.38
CA TRP A 318 -0.47 6.66 35.26
C TRP A 318 -1.29 6.86 36.52
N TRP A 319 -1.77 5.78 37.11
CA TRP A 319 -2.47 5.85 38.43
C TRP A 319 -1.55 6.45 39.51
N ALA A 320 -0.35 5.90 39.65
CA ALA A 320 0.63 6.34 40.64
C ALA A 320 1.06 7.81 40.43
N ALA A 321 1.22 8.25 39.16
CA ALA A 321 1.54 9.65 38.86
C ALA A 321 0.42 10.61 39.33
N GLY A 322 -0.85 10.24 39.14
CA GLY A 322 -1.99 11.01 39.67
C GLY A 322 -1.98 11.12 41.20
N GLU A 323 -1.68 10.03 41.92
CA GLU A 323 -1.55 10.04 43.39
C GLU A 323 -0.36 10.87 43.84
N LEU A 324 0.82 10.72 43.20
CA LEU A 324 2.01 11.55 43.52
C LEU A 324 1.75 13.04 43.29
N MET A 325 1.13 13.38 42.14
CA MET A 325 0.73 14.74 41.82
C MET A 325 -0.15 15.34 42.91
N ALA A 326 -1.17 14.61 43.36
CA ALA A 326 -2.08 15.06 44.40
C ALA A 326 -1.38 15.23 45.74
N ARG A 327 -0.48 14.30 46.12
CA ARG A 327 0.29 14.38 47.37
C ARG A 327 1.25 15.57 47.39
N VAL A 328 2.09 15.68 46.33
CA VAL A 328 3.11 16.72 46.25
C VAL A 328 2.44 18.11 46.15
N SER A 329 1.42 18.25 45.27
CA SER A 329 0.70 19.51 45.10
C SER A 329 -0.04 19.94 46.37
N GLY A 330 -0.74 19.01 47.00
CA GLY A 330 -1.41 19.28 48.28
C GLY A 330 -0.47 19.70 49.40
N PHE A 331 0.74 19.14 49.47
CA PHE A 331 1.77 19.57 50.43
C PHE A 331 2.36 20.92 50.06
N TRP A 332 2.70 21.16 48.78
CA TRP A 332 3.36 22.37 48.29
C TRP A 332 2.50 23.63 48.41
N ILE A 333 1.20 23.49 48.13
CA ILE A 333 0.24 24.59 48.07
C ILE A 333 -0.27 24.97 49.49
N GLN A 334 -0.38 23.99 50.40
CA GLN A 334 -0.87 24.17 51.78
C GLN A 334 0.20 23.77 52.83
N PRO A 335 1.32 24.46 52.93
CA PRO A 335 2.43 24.01 53.73
C PRO A 335 2.22 24.18 55.25
N ALA A 336 1.27 25.03 55.66
CA ALA A 336 1.08 25.37 57.08
C ALA A 336 0.65 24.18 57.93
N GLY A 337 1.55 23.66 58.73
CA GLY A 337 1.31 22.62 59.71
C GLY A 337 1.35 21.16 59.20
N ARG A 338 1.53 20.90 57.93
CA ARG A 338 1.64 19.53 57.38
C ARG A 338 3.10 19.09 57.32
N ARG A 339 3.42 18.01 58.05
CA ARG A 339 4.70 17.28 57.86
C ARG A 339 4.60 16.36 56.63
N TRP A 340 5.62 16.36 55.76
CA TRP A 340 5.75 15.40 54.70
C TRP A 340 5.87 14.01 55.28
N LYS A 341 5.01 13.07 54.86
CA LYS A 341 5.07 11.70 55.33
C LYS A 341 5.76 10.83 54.28
N TRP A 342 6.89 10.24 54.65
CA TRP A 342 7.58 9.21 53.92
C TRP A 342 7.00 7.84 54.36
N ASP A 343 5.85 7.48 53.75
CA ASP A 343 5.18 6.24 54.02
C ASP A 343 5.47 5.20 52.91
N GLY A 344 5.24 3.90 53.21
CA GLY A 344 5.43 2.83 52.23
C GLY A 344 4.61 3.02 50.96
N LEU A 345 3.44 3.66 51.05
CA LEU A 345 2.58 3.91 49.87
C LEU A 345 3.19 4.94 48.92
N LEU A 346 3.93 5.92 49.43
CA LEU A 346 4.68 6.86 48.59
C LEU A 346 5.73 6.14 47.74
N TRP A 347 6.48 5.22 48.37
CA TRP A 347 7.52 4.44 47.71
C TRP A 347 6.93 3.49 46.68
N ILE A 348 5.76 2.88 46.94
CA ILE A 348 5.03 2.06 45.98
C ILE A 348 4.65 2.89 44.73
N HIS A 349 4.14 4.12 44.89
CA HIS A 349 3.80 4.97 43.75
C HIS A 349 5.05 5.39 42.97
N ILE A 350 6.15 5.72 43.64
CA ILE A 350 7.42 6.04 42.96
C ILE A 350 7.90 4.83 42.16
N ALA A 351 7.90 3.64 42.77
CA ALA A 351 8.30 2.40 42.11
C ALA A 351 7.41 2.10 40.91
N ALA A 352 6.09 2.29 41.01
CA ALA A 352 5.14 2.08 39.90
C ALA A 352 5.42 3.01 38.71
N VAL A 353 5.76 4.29 38.97
CA VAL A 353 6.13 5.26 37.90
C VAL A 353 7.44 4.83 37.20
N LEU A 354 8.39 4.31 37.96
CA LEU A 354 9.71 3.92 37.46
C LEU A 354 9.75 2.53 36.83
N LEU A 355 8.71 1.72 37.05
CA LEU A 355 8.69 0.30 36.64
C LEU A 355 8.88 0.12 35.13
N ALA A 356 8.11 0.83 34.31
CA ALA A 356 8.21 0.69 32.85
C ALA A 356 9.58 1.17 32.31
N PRO A 357 10.08 2.39 32.62
CA PRO A 357 11.40 2.82 32.16
C PRO A 357 12.54 1.94 32.69
N ALA A 358 12.48 1.47 33.94
CA ALA A 358 13.46 0.55 34.48
C ALA A 358 13.47 -0.78 33.74
N THR A 359 12.28 -1.33 33.43
CA THR A 359 12.16 -2.58 32.67
C THR A 359 12.71 -2.43 31.24
N ILE A 360 12.48 -1.29 30.57
CA ILE A 360 13.05 -1.01 29.24
C ILE A 360 14.57 -0.95 29.29
N ILE A 361 15.14 -0.24 30.29
CA ILE A 361 16.59 -0.11 30.45
C ILE A 361 17.25 -1.45 30.72
N ILE A 362 16.68 -2.29 31.59
CA ILE A 362 17.24 -3.59 31.97
C ILE A 362 17.01 -4.64 30.86
N GLY A 363 15.80 -4.68 30.27
CA GLY A 363 15.39 -5.74 29.37
C GLY A 363 15.74 -5.46 27.89
N GLY A 364 16.01 -4.19 27.54
CA GLY A 364 16.38 -3.76 26.19
C GLY A 364 15.39 -4.24 25.12
N SER A 365 15.91 -4.72 24.00
CA SER A 365 15.12 -5.17 22.86
C SER A 365 14.25 -6.41 23.11
N LYS A 366 14.48 -7.13 24.19
CA LYS A 366 13.64 -8.27 24.59
C LYS A 366 12.24 -7.84 25.07
N VAL A 367 12.13 -6.66 25.63
CA VAL A 367 10.88 -6.10 26.18
C VAL A 367 10.39 -4.86 25.43
N PHE A 368 11.27 -4.19 24.68
CA PHE A 368 10.98 -3.03 23.86
C PHE A 368 11.77 -3.14 22.54
N VAL A 369 11.15 -3.66 21.51
CA VAL A 369 11.81 -4.06 20.25
C VAL A 369 12.48 -2.87 19.53
N VAL A 370 11.97 -1.66 19.70
CA VAL A 370 12.57 -0.43 19.14
C VAL A 370 14.00 -0.17 19.69
N SER A 371 14.36 -0.77 20.83
CA SER A 371 15.72 -0.74 21.36
C SER A 371 16.72 -1.65 20.61
N ASP A 372 16.26 -2.46 19.65
CA ASP A 372 17.14 -3.24 18.77
C ASP A 372 17.99 -2.29 17.90
N PRO A 373 19.33 -2.48 17.84
CA PRO A 373 20.22 -1.56 17.11
C PRO A 373 19.84 -1.39 15.63
N PHE A 374 19.47 -2.48 14.94
CA PHE A 374 19.03 -2.44 13.54
C PHE A 374 17.78 -1.58 13.37
N LEU A 375 16.77 -1.75 14.24
CA LEU A 375 15.54 -0.96 14.19
C LEU A 375 15.78 0.49 14.60
N SER A 376 16.63 0.73 15.60
CA SER A 376 17.02 2.08 15.98
C SER A 376 17.64 2.84 14.81
N ASP A 377 18.57 2.23 14.08
CA ASP A 377 19.21 2.84 12.92
C ASP A 377 18.24 2.95 11.73
N LEU A 378 17.37 1.95 11.51
CA LEU A 378 16.31 2.02 10.51
C LEU A 378 15.41 3.23 10.75
N HIS A 379 14.93 3.43 11.97
CA HIS A 379 14.10 4.57 12.36
C HIS A 379 14.85 5.89 12.19
N LYS A 380 16.09 5.95 12.67
CA LYS A 380 16.88 7.18 12.70
C LYS A 380 17.29 7.68 11.31
N PHE A 381 17.49 6.79 10.31
CA PHE A 381 18.05 7.17 9.03
C PHE A 381 17.10 7.04 7.85
N TYR A 382 16.06 6.19 7.95
CA TYR A 382 15.26 5.81 6.77
C TYR A 382 13.75 6.05 6.93
N ILE A 383 13.22 6.22 8.14
CA ILE A 383 11.79 6.46 8.35
C ILE A 383 11.55 7.93 8.62
N GLN A 384 10.88 8.62 7.69
CA GLN A 384 10.71 10.07 7.70
C GLN A 384 10.10 10.63 8.99
N GLU A 385 9.12 9.95 9.56
CA GLU A 385 8.45 10.39 10.80
C GLU A 385 9.35 10.35 12.03
N PHE A 386 10.41 9.55 12.03
CA PHE A 386 11.38 9.48 13.14
C PHE A 386 12.56 10.44 12.95
N LEU A 387 12.71 11.02 11.76
CA LEU A 387 13.73 12.03 11.52
C LEU A 387 13.44 13.30 12.30
N PRO A 388 14.48 14.06 12.72
CA PRO A 388 14.31 15.41 13.23
C PRO A 388 13.57 16.29 12.22
N LEU A 389 12.68 17.16 12.72
CA LEU A 389 11.82 17.98 11.85
C LEU A 389 12.60 18.85 10.85
N TRP A 390 13.82 19.32 11.19
CA TRP A 390 14.64 20.12 10.26
C TRP A 390 15.10 19.35 9.02
N VAL A 391 15.11 18.01 9.05
CA VAL A 391 15.57 17.20 7.89
C VAL A 391 14.59 17.34 6.72
N PRO A 392 13.29 17.06 6.85
CA PRO A 392 12.34 17.29 5.77
C PRO A 392 12.18 18.77 5.40
N LEU A 393 12.41 19.71 6.36
CA LEU A 393 12.31 21.14 6.11
C LEU A 393 13.39 21.67 5.16
N LYS A 394 14.58 21.04 5.10
CA LYS A 394 15.67 21.45 4.19
C LYS A 394 15.24 21.47 2.71
N GLY A 395 14.29 20.63 2.32
CA GLY A 395 13.82 20.50 0.94
C GLY A 395 12.76 21.52 0.50
N ILE A 396 12.13 22.26 1.43
CA ILE A 396 10.95 23.11 1.12
C ILE A 396 11.27 24.60 1.00
N GLY A 397 12.52 25.01 1.13
CA GLY A 397 12.94 26.40 1.04
C GLY A 397 12.50 27.26 2.24
N TRP A 398 12.93 28.53 2.27
CA TRP A 398 12.71 29.43 3.41
C TRP A 398 11.24 29.77 3.65
N SER A 399 10.42 29.88 2.61
CA SER A 399 8.98 30.13 2.75
C SER A 399 8.24 28.98 3.43
N GLY A 400 8.59 27.73 3.07
CA GLY A 400 8.05 26.56 3.70
C GLY A 400 8.50 26.40 5.15
N ILE A 401 9.79 26.67 5.44
CA ILE A 401 10.31 26.69 6.80
C ILE A 401 9.57 27.72 7.66
N ALA A 402 9.42 28.96 7.16
CA ALA A 402 8.67 30.01 7.83
C ALA A 402 7.20 29.60 8.06
N GLY A 403 6.57 28.93 7.08
CA GLY A 403 5.21 28.39 7.23
C GLY A 403 5.11 27.42 8.40
N VAL A 404 5.98 26.43 8.49
CA VAL A 404 5.98 25.43 9.58
C VAL A 404 6.34 26.07 10.93
N VAL A 405 7.37 26.90 10.98
CA VAL A 405 7.84 27.48 12.25
C VAL A 405 6.87 28.52 12.81
N PHE A 406 6.30 29.37 11.98
CA PHE A 406 5.46 30.49 12.43
C PHE A 406 3.98 30.22 12.26
N LEU A 407 3.49 29.82 11.06
CA LEU A 407 2.06 29.72 10.81
C LEU A 407 1.44 28.49 11.46
N GLU A 408 2.06 27.32 11.36
CA GLU A 408 1.55 26.12 12.02
C GLU A 408 1.62 26.22 13.55
N ASN A 409 2.58 26.99 14.10
CA ASN A 409 2.74 27.21 15.53
C ASN A 409 2.16 28.56 16.02
N LEU A 410 1.33 29.23 15.22
CA LEU A 410 0.76 30.52 15.58
C LEU A 410 0.02 30.55 16.93
N PRO A 411 -0.81 29.54 17.31
CA PRO A 411 -1.44 29.50 18.63
C PRO A 411 -0.42 29.45 19.78
N LEU A 412 0.69 28.74 19.61
CA LEU A 412 1.79 28.69 20.59
C LEU A 412 2.44 30.04 20.72
N TRP A 413 2.79 30.73 19.64
CA TRP A 413 3.41 32.07 19.69
C TRP A 413 2.50 33.11 20.32
N ILE A 414 1.19 33.07 19.99
CA ILE A 414 0.19 33.93 20.67
C ILE A 414 0.16 33.61 22.18
N GLY A 415 0.22 32.32 22.56
CA GLY A 415 0.28 31.89 23.95
C GLY A 415 1.53 32.41 24.67
N VAL A 416 2.71 32.29 24.06
CA VAL A 416 3.99 32.78 24.58
C VAL A 416 3.96 34.30 24.76
N LEU A 417 3.50 35.02 23.75
CA LEU A 417 3.35 36.50 23.82
C LEU A 417 2.35 36.90 24.90
N ALA A 418 1.21 36.20 25.00
CA ALA A 418 0.25 36.43 26.06
C ALA A 418 0.87 36.22 27.45
N VAL A 419 1.65 35.14 27.64
CA VAL A 419 2.39 34.89 28.88
C VAL A 419 3.41 36.00 29.14
N ALA A 420 4.16 36.45 28.13
CA ALA A 420 5.16 37.50 28.31
C ALA A 420 4.57 38.87 28.72
N PHE A 421 3.49 39.30 28.04
CA PHE A 421 2.93 40.65 28.20
C PHE A 421 1.76 40.74 29.18
N ALA A 422 1.01 39.63 29.38
CA ALA A 422 -0.17 39.64 30.24
C ALA A 422 -0.09 38.64 31.41
N TRP A 423 1.10 38.20 31.77
CA TRP A 423 1.33 37.11 32.72
C TRP A 423 0.59 37.30 34.06
N ARG A 424 0.43 38.55 34.54
CA ARG A 424 -0.26 38.85 35.81
C ARG A 424 -1.79 38.65 35.73
N ARG A 425 -2.37 38.67 34.50
CA ARG A 425 -3.83 38.62 34.26
C ARG A 425 -4.31 37.23 33.78
N LEU A 426 -3.39 36.37 33.38
CA LEU A 426 -3.73 35.05 32.85
C LEU A 426 -3.95 34.04 33.97
N PRO A 427 -4.91 33.12 33.81
CA PRO A 427 -5.07 31.98 34.72
C PRO A 427 -3.90 31.01 34.54
N VAL A 428 -3.58 30.26 35.61
CA VAL A 428 -2.46 29.34 35.64
C VAL A 428 -2.56 28.24 34.60
N SER A 429 -3.78 27.89 34.23
CA SER A 429 -4.04 26.86 33.16
C SER A 429 -3.56 27.27 31.76
N VAL A 430 -3.42 28.60 31.48
CA VAL A 430 -2.81 29.07 30.22
C VAL A 430 -1.30 28.77 30.21
N PHE A 431 -0.63 28.98 31.34
CA PHE A 431 0.82 28.64 31.48
C PHE A 431 1.04 27.14 31.33
N PHE A 432 0.16 26.33 31.92
CA PHE A 432 0.17 24.89 31.75
C PHE A 432 0.05 24.51 30.27
N ALA A 433 -0.90 25.11 29.53
CA ALA A 433 -1.10 24.85 28.12
C ALA A 433 0.13 25.20 27.27
N VAL A 434 0.68 26.41 27.47
CA VAL A 434 1.87 26.88 26.75
C VAL A 434 3.07 25.97 27.01
N LEU A 435 3.31 25.59 28.30
CA LEU A 435 4.42 24.69 28.66
C LEU A 435 4.26 23.31 28.00
N ALA A 436 3.08 22.73 28.09
CA ALA A 436 2.82 21.40 27.48
C ALA A 436 3.05 21.41 25.97
N ILE A 437 2.58 22.45 25.26
CA ILE A 437 2.78 22.58 23.81
C ILE A 437 4.26 22.83 23.49
N LEU A 438 4.98 23.65 24.26
CA LEU A 438 6.43 23.85 24.09
C LEU A 438 7.20 22.52 24.19
N LEU A 439 6.87 21.68 25.18
CA LEU A 439 7.50 20.38 25.35
C LEU A 439 7.18 19.45 24.17
N LEU A 440 5.92 19.37 23.72
CA LEU A 440 5.54 18.58 22.54
C LEU A 440 6.18 19.11 21.25
N THR A 441 6.27 20.43 21.10
CA THR A 441 6.94 21.04 19.94
C THR A 441 8.45 20.75 19.96
N ALA A 442 9.09 20.83 21.13
CA ALA A 442 10.49 20.43 21.28
C ALA A 442 10.71 18.96 20.93
N MET A 443 9.79 18.08 21.33
CA MET A 443 9.83 16.67 20.91
C MET A 443 9.68 16.53 19.39
N ALA A 444 8.82 17.32 18.75
CA ALA A 444 8.66 17.30 17.29
C ALA A 444 9.95 17.74 16.55
N TRP A 445 10.73 18.66 17.12
CA TRP A 445 12.05 19.01 16.57
C TRP A 445 13.07 17.87 16.64
N VAL A 446 12.93 16.98 17.61
CA VAL A 446 13.76 15.76 17.74
C VAL A 446 13.24 14.64 16.84
N GLN A 447 11.91 14.47 16.78
CA GLN A 447 11.26 13.47 15.91
C GLN A 447 9.96 14.04 15.35
N ALA A 448 9.87 14.13 14.01
CA ALA A 448 8.74 14.76 13.30
C ALA A 448 7.37 14.15 13.64
N ARG A 449 7.31 12.87 14.04
CA ARG A 449 6.07 12.17 14.44
C ARG A 449 5.27 12.88 15.53
N TRP A 450 5.92 13.64 16.42
CA TRP A 450 5.26 14.38 17.49
C TRP A 450 4.56 15.65 17.00
N LEU A 451 4.76 16.04 15.73
CA LEU A 451 4.15 17.23 15.14
C LEU A 451 2.61 17.17 15.17
N LEU A 452 2.02 16.00 14.88
CA LEU A 452 0.57 15.81 14.92
C LEU A 452 0.01 16.05 16.32
N ASN A 453 0.68 15.54 17.37
CA ASN A 453 0.27 15.71 18.76
C ASN A 453 0.42 17.19 19.19
N SER A 454 1.53 17.83 18.82
CA SER A 454 1.73 19.27 19.07
C SER A 454 0.66 20.11 18.38
N SER A 455 0.39 19.88 17.09
CA SER A 455 -0.64 20.60 16.32
C SER A 455 -2.04 20.44 16.91
N ALA A 456 -2.41 19.23 17.36
CA ALA A 456 -3.69 18.99 18.02
C ALA A 456 -3.84 19.83 19.32
N CYS A 457 -2.79 19.88 20.14
CA CYS A 457 -2.77 20.70 21.36
C CYS A 457 -2.81 22.20 21.06
N GLN A 458 -2.12 22.66 20.01
CA GLN A 458 -2.16 24.05 19.57
C GLN A 458 -3.54 24.46 19.06
N VAL A 459 -4.23 23.60 18.31
CA VAL A 459 -5.62 23.82 17.89
C VAL A 459 -6.50 24.02 19.11
N ALA A 460 -6.40 23.18 20.14
CA ALA A 460 -7.16 23.32 21.39
C ALA A 460 -6.90 24.68 22.07
N LEU A 461 -5.64 25.09 22.20
CA LEU A 461 -5.28 26.38 22.77
C LEU A 461 -5.84 27.56 21.96
N GLY A 462 -5.62 27.55 20.65
CA GLY A 462 -6.08 28.59 19.74
C GLY A 462 -7.59 28.77 19.77
N LEU A 463 -8.34 27.66 19.73
CA LEU A 463 -9.81 27.68 19.80
C LEU A 463 -10.33 28.31 21.11
N LEU A 464 -9.70 27.96 22.24
CA LEU A 464 -10.11 28.52 23.50
C LEU A 464 -9.78 30.02 23.62
N PHE A 465 -8.62 30.48 23.11
CA PHE A 465 -8.33 31.91 23.02
C PHE A 465 -9.33 32.66 22.15
N VAL A 466 -9.62 32.16 20.95
CA VAL A 466 -10.61 32.76 20.04
C VAL A 466 -12.00 32.75 20.69
N SER A 467 -12.39 31.65 21.35
CA SER A 467 -13.68 31.58 22.06
C SER A 467 -13.79 32.66 23.17
N VAL A 468 -12.71 32.88 23.93
CA VAL A 468 -12.67 33.95 24.99
C VAL A 468 -12.74 35.33 24.33
N ALA A 469 -12.02 35.56 23.23
CA ALA A 469 -12.04 36.84 22.53
C ALA A 469 -13.45 37.16 21.96
N ILE A 470 -14.06 36.21 21.25
CA ILE A 470 -15.43 36.34 20.72
C ILE A 470 -16.45 36.49 21.86
N GLY A 471 -16.25 35.77 22.97
CA GLY A 471 -17.12 35.90 24.14
C GLY A 471 -17.17 37.31 24.77
N ARG A 472 -16.15 38.14 24.54
CA ARG A 472 -16.11 39.53 24.98
C ARG A 472 -16.85 40.50 24.06
N LEU A 473 -17.20 40.07 22.85
CA LEU A 473 -17.97 40.88 21.88
C LEU A 473 -19.42 41.01 22.33
N GLN A 474 -20.11 42.07 21.88
CA GLN A 474 -21.56 42.21 22.02
C GLN A 474 -22.26 40.98 21.36
N SER A 475 -23.39 40.55 21.96
CA SER A 475 -24.07 39.32 21.54
C SER A 475 -24.39 39.23 20.03
N ARG A 476 -24.77 40.39 19.40
CA ARG A 476 -25.07 40.52 17.98
C ARG A 476 -23.87 40.21 17.06
N TRP A 477 -22.65 40.49 17.54
CA TRP A 477 -21.43 40.29 16.74
C TRP A 477 -20.79 38.90 16.93
N ARG A 478 -21.17 38.14 17.96
CA ARG A 478 -20.56 36.82 18.25
C ARG A 478 -20.77 35.83 17.12
N GLY A 479 -21.99 35.80 16.55
CA GLY A 479 -22.29 34.92 15.39
C GLY A 479 -21.47 35.29 14.17
N VAL A 480 -21.41 36.56 13.83
CA VAL A 480 -20.64 37.09 12.68
C VAL A 480 -19.15 36.80 12.85
N ALA A 481 -18.59 37.08 14.02
CA ALA A 481 -17.17 36.81 14.33
C ALA A 481 -16.85 35.31 14.26
N THR A 482 -17.73 34.45 14.78
CA THR A 482 -17.55 32.99 14.70
C THR A 482 -17.59 32.50 13.24
N ALA A 483 -18.55 32.98 12.44
CA ALA A 483 -18.65 32.67 11.02
C ALA A 483 -17.39 33.16 10.26
N ALA A 484 -16.92 34.38 10.52
CA ALA A 484 -15.73 34.92 9.89
C ALA A 484 -14.48 34.06 10.19
N VAL A 485 -14.29 33.66 11.44
CA VAL A 485 -13.18 32.76 11.82
C VAL A 485 -13.29 31.41 11.11
N VAL A 486 -14.48 30.82 11.06
CA VAL A 486 -14.70 29.54 10.35
C VAL A 486 -14.37 29.66 8.86
N ILE A 487 -14.89 30.72 8.21
CA ILE A 487 -14.71 30.96 6.78
C ILE A 487 -13.22 31.21 6.45
N VAL A 488 -12.54 32.01 7.23
CA VAL A 488 -11.15 32.42 6.93
C VAL A 488 -10.14 31.33 7.30
N LEU A 489 -10.30 30.65 8.44
CA LEU A 489 -9.28 29.73 8.96
C LEU A 489 -9.55 28.27 8.61
N PHE A 490 -10.82 27.84 8.53
CA PHE A 490 -11.13 26.42 8.44
C PHE A 490 -11.83 25.96 7.15
N LEU A 491 -12.48 26.82 6.38
CA LEU A 491 -13.11 26.45 5.12
C LEU A 491 -12.18 26.43 3.90
N PRO A 492 -11.08 27.22 3.80
CA PRO A 492 -10.22 27.19 2.61
C PRO A 492 -9.66 25.81 2.31
N GLN A 493 -9.15 25.09 3.32
CA GLN A 493 -8.54 23.77 3.14
C GLN A 493 -9.53 22.70 2.64
N PRO A 494 -10.73 22.52 3.22
CA PRO A 494 -11.74 21.63 2.65
C PRO A 494 -12.12 22.01 1.20
N TYR A 495 -12.27 23.30 0.90
CA TYR A 495 -12.57 23.75 -0.46
C TYR A 495 -11.45 23.37 -1.44
N LEU A 496 -10.18 23.65 -1.09
CA LEU A 496 -9.04 23.30 -1.93
C LEU A 496 -8.94 21.80 -2.16
N ARG A 497 -9.19 20.97 -1.13
CA ARG A 497 -9.20 19.50 -1.24
C ARG A 497 -10.28 19.01 -2.21
N LEU A 498 -11.49 19.57 -2.12
CA LEU A 498 -12.58 19.24 -3.04
C LEU A 498 -12.26 19.66 -4.47
N ALA A 499 -11.72 20.87 -4.66
CA ALA A 499 -11.33 21.37 -5.97
C ALA A 499 -10.23 20.49 -6.59
N ALA A 500 -9.16 20.20 -5.85
CA ALA A 500 -8.07 19.35 -6.31
C ALA A 500 -8.56 17.94 -6.70
N ALA A 501 -9.34 17.28 -5.84
CA ALA A 501 -9.88 15.96 -6.14
C ALA A 501 -10.79 15.95 -7.37
N LYS A 502 -11.61 17.00 -7.55
CA LYS A 502 -12.47 17.17 -8.73
C LYS A 502 -11.63 17.35 -10.00
N ASP A 503 -10.58 18.18 -9.93
CA ASP A 503 -9.69 18.44 -11.07
C ASP A 503 -8.91 17.19 -11.46
N ASP A 504 -8.45 16.40 -10.49
CA ASP A 504 -7.73 15.15 -10.76
C ASP A 504 -8.65 14.10 -11.42
N VAL A 505 -9.90 13.98 -10.96
CA VAL A 505 -10.91 13.11 -11.62
C VAL A 505 -11.20 13.56 -13.04
N ALA A 506 -11.46 14.87 -13.24
CA ALA A 506 -11.80 15.44 -14.55
C ALA A 506 -10.65 15.29 -15.56
N ALA A 507 -9.41 15.50 -15.12
CA ALA A 507 -8.21 15.39 -15.94
C ALA A 507 -7.66 13.95 -16.02
N ARG A 508 -8.30 12.97 -15.36
CA ARG A 508 -7.82 11.59 -15.21
C ARG A 508 -6.35 11.51 -14.76
N ARG A 509 -5.92 12.46 -13.94
CA ARG A 509 -4.56 12.46 -13.39
C ARG A 509 -4.44 11.43 -12.29
N VAL A 510 -3.38 10.61 -12.34
CA VAL A 510 -3.06 9.62 -11.32
C VAL A 510 -1.71 9.95 -10.71
N SER A 511 -1.61 9.85 -9.39
CA SER A 511 -0.35 10.11 -8.70
C SER A 511 0.68 9.01 -8.97
N PRO A 512 1.99 9.30 -8.93
CA PRO A 512 3.04 8.28 -9.05
C PRO A 512 2.88 7.14 -8.03
N LYS A 513 2.40 7.44 -6.84
CA LYS A 513 2.14 6.44 -5.78
C LYS A 513 1.03 5.46 -6.18
N ASP A 514 -0.04 5.97 -6.78
CA ASP A 514 -1.15 5.15 -7.24
C ASP A 514 -0.77 4.34 -8.49
N ALA A 515 0.08 4.89 -9.37
CA ALA A 515 0.66 4.17 -10.49
C ALA A 515 1.52 2.98 -10.02
N ASN A 516 2.35 3.16 -8.98
CA ASN A 516 3.12 2.07 -8.38
C ASN A 516 2.22 1.01 -7.72
N SER A 517 1.10 1.42 -7.11
CA SER A 517 0.10 0.49 -6.58
C SER A 517 -0.56 -0.34 -7.70
N ALA A 518 -0.90 0.29 -8.83
CA ALA A 518 -1.42 -0.42 -10.01
C ALA A 518 -0.38 -1.39 -10.60
N LEU A 519 0.90 -0.97 -10.66
CA LEU A 519 2.00 -1.82 -11.06
C LEU A 519 2.16 -3.03 -10.12
N ALA A 520 2.15 -2.81 -8.80
CA ALA A 520 2.25 -3.90 -7.82
C ALA A 520 1.10 -4.92 -7.98
N ARG A 521 -0.11 -4.47 -8.33
CA ARG A 521 -1.26 -5.33 -8.64
C ARG A 521 -1.02 -6.17 -9.89
N ASP A 522 -0.57 -5.57 -11.01
CA ASP A 522 -0.28 -6.30 -12.23
C ASP A 522 0.88 -7.29 -12.03
N VAL A 523 1.92 -6.89 -11.31
CA VAL A 523 3.03 -7.76 -10.89
C VAL A 523 2.52 -8.96 -10.07
N ALA A 524 1.65 -8.75 -9.11
CA ALA A 524 1.07 -9.84 -8.32
C ALA A 524 0.28 -10.84 -9.19
N ARG A 525 -0.43 -10.35 -10.21
CA ARG A 525 -1.12 -11.20 -11.20
C ARG A 525 -0.13 -12.06 -11.99
N VAL A 526 0.97 -11.46 -12.48
CA VAL A 526 2.01 -12.17 -13.24
C VAL A 526 2.72 -13.22 -12.37
N ILE A 527 3.02 -12.89 -11.12
CA ILE A 527 3.59 -13.83 -10.14
C ILE A 527 2.65 -15.04 -9.96
N ARG A 528 1.36 -14.80 -9.74
CA ARG A 528 0.37 -15.88 -9.60
C ARG A 528 0.27 -16.74 -10.87
N ALA A 529 0.33 -16.13 -12.06
CA ALA A 529 0.33 -16.85 -13.32
C ALA A 529 1.59 -17.71 -13.50
N SER A 530 2.75 -17.26 -12.99
CA SER A 530 4.00 -18.04 -13.03
C SER A 530 4.01 -19.23 -12.05
N GLN A 531 3.17 -19.17 -11.01
CA GLN A 531 2.97 -20.21 -9.99
C GLN A 531 1.49 -20.27 -9.59
N PRO A 532 0.64 -20.97 -10.37
CA PRO A 532 -0.80 -21.03 -10.11
C PRO A 532 -1.15 -21.67 -8.76
N GLU A 533 -0.38 -22.66 -8.33
CA GLU A 533 -0.60 -23.44 -7.11
C GLU A 533 0.52 -23.27 -6.09
N GLY A 534 0.20 -23.54 -4.84
CA GLY A 534 1.14 -23.53 -3.72
C GLY A 534 1.35 -22.14 -3.10
N ASP A 535 2.12 -22.14 -2.01
CA ASP A 535 2.47 -20.93 -1.25
C ASP A 535 3.49 -20.10 -2.04
N ILE A 536 3.22 -18.81 -2.12
CA ILE A 536 4.12 -17.83 -2.71
C ILE A 536 4.69 -16.97 -1.59
N VAL A 537 6.02 -16.92 -1.51
CA VAL A 537 6.80 -16.07 -0.61
C VAL A 537 7.61 -15.08 -1.42
N VAL A 538 7.31 -13.80 -1.28
CA VAL A 538 7.95 -12.72 -2.05
C VAL A 538 9.00 -12.01 -1.22
N LEU A 539 10.19 -11.83 -1.79
CA LEU A 539 11.22 -10.91 -1.34
C LEU A 539 11.20 -9.66 -2.20
N SER A 540 11.05 -8.50 -1.60
CA SER A 540 11.11 -7.17 -2.23
C SER A 540 11.55 -6.12 -1.20
N SER A 541 11.65 -4.85 -1.60
CA SER A 541 11.76 -3.72 -0.68
C SER A 541 10.53 -3.62 0.23
N PRO A 542 10.61 -3.02 1.44
CA PRO A 542 9.55 -3.10 2.45
C PRO A 542 8.16 -2.64 1.99
N ASN A 543 8.04 -1.47 1.33
CA ASN A 543 6.77 -0.98 0.80
C ASN A 543 6.25 -1.86 -0.34
N SER A 544 7.12 -2.21 -1.28
CA SER A 544 6.80 -3.08 -2.41
C SER A 544 6.36 -4.47 -1.95
N SER A 545 7.03 -5.06 -0.93
CA SER A 545 6.61 -6.33 -0.30
C SER A 545 5.19 -6.23 0.25
N THR A 546 4.87 -5.12 0.95
CA THR A 546 3.54 -4.89 1.51
C THR A 546 2.48 -4.82 0.40
N ALA A 547 2.73 -4.04 -0.66
CA ALA A 547 1.81 -3.87 -1.78
C ALA A 547 1.59 -5.17 -2.58
N ILE A 548 2.67 -5.86 -2.97
CA ILE A 548 2.59 -7.12 -3.71
C ILE A 548 1.91 -8.20 -2.87
N GLY A 549 2.26 -8.28 -1.58
CA GLY A 549 1.62 -9.18 -0.63
C GLY A 549 0.14 -8.91 -0.47
N TYR A 550 -0.27 -7.63 -0.45
CA TYR A 550 -1.67 -7.22 -0.40
C TYR A 550 -2.46 -7.71 -1.63
N TYR A 551 -2.03 -7.33 -2.83
CA TYR A 551 -2.75 -7.63 -4.06
C TYR A 551 -2.79 -9.12 -4.40
N GLY A 552 -1.67 -9.84 -4.17
CA GLY A 552 -1.58 -11.27 -4.45
C GLY A 552 -2.06 -12.18 -3.33
N ARG A 553 -2.32 -11.65 -2.14
CA ARG A 553 -2.48 -12.42 -0.88
C ARG A 553 -1.28 -13.33 -0.62
N PHE A 554 -0.08 -12.88 -0.98
CA PHE A 554 1.15 -13.62 -0.80
C PHE A 554 1.73 -13.42 0.61
N LYS A 555 2.56 -14.37 1.03
CA LYS A 555 3.46 -14.19 2.17
C LYS A 555 4.69 -13.40 1.72
N THR A 556 5.30 -12.66 2.63
CA THR A 556 6.50 -11.84 2.35
C THR A 556 7.51 -12.00 3.49
N LEU A 557 8.75 -11.53 3.29
CA LEU A 557 9.73 -11.46 4.36
C LEU A 557 9.63 -10.13 5.12
N GLY A 558 10.34 -9.12 4.65
CA GLY A 558 10.36 -7.77 5.22
C GLY A 558 9.21 -6.94 4.70
N THR A 559 8.45 -6.33 5.60
CA THR A 559 7.40 -5.37 5.28
C THR A 559 7.69 -4.04 5.97
N LEU A 560 6.89 -3.01 5.69
CA LEU A 560 7.03 -1.69 6.29
C LEU A 560 7.01 -1.69 7.84
N TYR A 561 6.40 -2.71 8.45
CA TYR A 561 6.21 -2.72 9.89
C TYR A 561 7.49 -3.07 10.65
N TRP A 562 7.88 -2.19 11.57
CA TRP A 562 9.03 -2.37 12.45
C TRP A 562 8.91 -3.57 13.39
N GLU A 563 7.70 -3.99 13.73
CA GLU A 563 7.45 -5.25 14.46
C GLU A 563 7.97 -6.48 13.70
N ASN A 564 8.08 -6.38 12.37
CA ASN A 564 8.65 -7.39 11.51
C ASN A 564 10.19 -7.33 11.48
N ASN A 565 10.83 -7.12 12.63
CA ASN A 565 12.29 -7.01 12.75
C ASN A 565 13.01 -8.23 12.15
N ALA A 566 12.51 -9.43 12.44
CA ALA A 566 13.11 -10.67 11.95
C ALA A 566 13.01 -10.78 10.41
N GLY A 567 11.84 -10.48 9.83
CA GLY A 567 11.64 -10.51 8.38
C GLY A 567 12.41 -9.41 7.65
N LEU A 568 12.52 -8.21 8.23
CA LEU A 568 13.37 -7.13 7.69
C LEU A 568 14.85 -7.52 7.66
N LYS A 569 15.36 -8.11 8.75
CA LYS A 569 16.73 -8.63 8.82
C LYS A 569 16.96 -9.77 7.84
N ALA A 570 15.98 -10.68 7.69
CA ALA A 570 16.06 -11.78 6.73
C ALA A 570 16.12 -11.29 5.28
N ALA A 571 15.25 -10.33 4.92
CA ALA A 571 15.26 -9.70 3.59
C ALA A 571 16.60 -8.99 3.33
N GLY A 572 17.04 -8.19 4.30
CA GLY A 572 18.32 -7.51 4.24
C GLY A 572 19.51 -8.46 4.14
N ALA A 573 19.51 -9.57 4.89
CA ALA A 573 20.57 -10.57 4.86
C ALA A 573 20.73 -11.21 3.47
N ILE A 574 19.60 -11.54 2.81
CA ILE A 574 19.62 -12.09 1.43
C ILE A 574 20.20 -11.06 0.47
N LEU A 575 19.69 -9.82 0.48
CA LEU A 575 20.13 -8.79 -0.46
C LEU A 575 21.57 -8.30 -0.19
N SER A 576 22.04 -8.39 1.06
CA SER A 576 23.41 -8.02 1.47
C SER A 576 24.39 -9.19 1.47
N ALA A 577 23.97 -10.40 1.04
CA ALA A 577 24.84 -11.57 0.96
C ALA A 577 26.07 -11.27 0.08
N SER A 578 27.22 -11.81 0.46
CA SER A 578 28.50 -11.53 -0.20
C SER A 578 28.70 -12.35 -1.48
N SER A 579 27.85 -13.36 -1.70
CA SER A 579 27.85 -14.17 -2.92
C SER A 579 26.46 -14.67 -3.28
N ALA A 580 26.29 -15.15 -4.51
CA ALA A 580 25.05 -15.77 -4.97
C ALA A 580 24.73 -17.08 -4.23
N GLU A 581 25.76 -17.82 -3.79
CA GLU A 581 25.61 -19.09 -3.04
C GLU A 581 25.11 -18.84 -1.62
N GLU A 582 25.66 -17.81 -0.93
CA GLU A 582 25.16 -17.35 0.37
C GLU A 582 23.71 -16.91 0.28
N ALA A 583 23.37 -16.11 -0.73
CA ALA A 583 22.01 -15.70 -1.01
C ALA A 583 21.08 -16.90 -1.26
N ALA A 584 21.51 -17.87 -2.05
CA ALA A 584 20.75 -19.09 -2.34
C ALA A 584 20.45 -19.92 -1.07
N ALA A 585 21.43 -20.05 -0.17
CA ALA A 585 21.23 -20.74 1.11
C ALA A 585 20.16 -20.03 1.98
N LEU A 586 20.20 -18.70 2.05
CA LEU A 586 19.22 -17.90 2.79
C LEU A 586 17.84 -17.96 2.12
N VAL A 587 17.75 -17.88 0.79
CA VAL A 587 16.51 -18.02 0.01
C VAL A 587 15.83 -19.36 0.29
N LYS A 588 16.61 -20.46 0.34
CA LYS A 588 16.11 -21.80 0.74
C LYS A 588 15.62 -21.80 2.20
N LYS A 589 16.40 -21.25 3.12
CA LYS A 589 16.06 -21.17 4.55
C LYS A 589 14.72 -20.48 4.77
N TYR A 590 14.50 -19.34 4.12
CA TYR A 590 13.28 -18.55 4.28
C TYR A 590 12.17 -18.93 3.28
N ARG A 591 12.36 -20.00 2.49
CA ARG A 591 11.39 -20.50 1.50
C ARG A 591 10.92 -19.43 0.51
N VAL A 592 11.80 -18.51 0.15
CA VAL A 592 11.49 -17.48 -0.86
C VAL A 592 11.25 -18.14 -2.21
N THR A 593 10.14 -17.83 -2.87
CA THR A 593 9.77 -18.35 -4.18
C THR A 593 9.97 -17.35 -5.30
N HIS A 594 9.85 -16.04 -4.98
CA HIS A 594 10.01 -14.96 -5.94
C HIS A 594 10.81 -13.80 -5.34
N ILE A 595 11.67 -13.20 -6.18
CA ILE A 595 12.36 -11.94 -5.89
C ILE A 595 11.80 -10.90 -6.85
N VAL A 596 11.34 -9.77 -6.33
CA VAL A 596 10.67 -8.73 -7.10
C VAL A 596 11.20 -7.36 -6.71
N MET A 597 11.56 -6.55 -7.71
CA MET A 597 11.99 -5.17 -7.50
C MET A 597 11.13 -4.24 -8.34
N ILE A 598 10.48 -3.29 -7.67
CA ILE A 598 9.66 -2.24 -8.28
C ILE A 598 10.38 -0.90 -8.15
N SER A 599 10.23 -0.03 -9.13
CA SER A 599 10.88 1.29 -9.20
C SER A 599 10.48 2.26 -8.07
N GLU A 600 9.38 1.99 -7.34
CA GLU A 600 8.92 2.83 -6.23
C GLU A 600 9.95 2.96 -5.11
N GLU A 601 10.64 1.87 -4.81
CA GLU A 601 11.51 1.80 -3.67
C GLU A 601 12.74 0.92 -3.96
N ASN A 602 13.93 1.51 -3.78
CA ASN A 602 15.18 0.75 -3.79
C ASN A 602 15.79 0.73 -2.39
N PHE A 603 15.51 -0.34 -1.65
CA PHE A 603 15.99 -0.51 -0.27
C PHE A 603 17.22 -1.42 -0.14
N VAL A 604 17.91 -1.72 -1.25
CA VAL A 604 19.09 -2.64 -1.26
C VAL A 604 20.29 -2.03 -0.53
N GLU A 605 20.66 -0.77 -0.86
CA GLU A 605 21.74 -0.09 -0.15
C GLU A 605 21.39 0.18 1.33
N PRO A 606 20.19 0.69 1.68
CA PRO A 606 19.78 0.79 3.07
C PRO A 606 19.93 -0.51 3.87
N TYR A 607 19.48 -1.65 3.35
CA TYR A 607 19.67 -2.94 4.01
C TYR A 607 21.15 -3.28 4.23
N PHE A 608 21.98 -3.05 3.21
CA PHE A 608 23.41 -3.30 3.32
C PHE A 608 24.05 -2.43 4.42
N ARG A 609 23.76 -1.11 4.43
CA ARG A 609 24.26 -0.18 5.43
C ARG A 609 23.82 -0.52 6.85
N LEU A 610 22.55 -0.92 7.01
CA LEU A 610 21.99 -1.31 8.32
C LEU A 610 22.61 -2.59 8.87
N LEU A 611 22.88 -3.60 8.02
CA LEU A 611 23.39 -4.89 8.46
C LEU A 611 24.92 -4.98 8.49
N LYS A 612 25.59 -4.21 7.66
CA LYS A 612 27.06 -4.21 7.51
C LYS A 612 27.62 -2.77 7.62
N PRO A 613 27.39 -2.04 8.73
CA PRO A 613 27.74 -0.62 8.85
C PRO A 613 29.25 -0.33 8.74
N SER A 614 30.10 -1.30 9.05
CA SER A 614 31.56 -1.17 8.95
C SER A 614 32.13 -1.39 7.54
N LYS A 615 31.28 -1.81 6.56
CA LYS A 615 31.68 -2.12 5.20
C LYS A 615 31.61 -0.88 4.30
N ASN A 616 32.43 -0.82 3.27
CA ASN A 616 32.56 0.31 2.36
C ASN A 616 31.70 0.15 1.08
N ALA A 617 31.85 1.11 0.14
CA ALA A 617 31.12 1.10 -1.12
C ALA A 617 31.55 -0.06 -2.06
N GLU A 618 32.80 -0.51 -2.02
CA GLU A 618 33.27 -1.64 -2.84
C GLU A 618 32.68 -2.94 -2.31
N ASP A 619 32.59 -3.13 -0.99
CA ASP A 619 31.87 -4.26 -0.38
C ASP A 619 30.39 -4.28 -0.79
N PHE A 620 29.75 -3.10 -0.88
CA PHE A 620 28.38 -3.01 -1.36
C PHE A 620 28.25 -3.47 -2.81
N LYS A 621 29.18 -3.09 -3.69
CA LYS A 621 29.15 -3.54 -5.09
C LYS A 621 29.29 -5.07 -5.24
N GLN A 622 29.89 -5.75 -4.28
CA GLN A 622 30.00 -7.22 -4.27
C GLN A 622 28.74 -7.89 -3.71
N SER A 623 27.81 -7.15 -3.10
CA SER A 623 26.60 -7.73 -2.55
C SER A 623 25.70 -8.33 -3.63
N PHE A 624 25.00 -9.42 -3.29
CA PHE A 624 24.06 -10.09 -4.19
C PHE A 624 23.00 -9.12 -4.75
N GLY A 625 22.45 -8.24 -3.91
CA GLY A 625 21.44 -7.26 -4.34
C GLY A 625 22.00 -6.26 -5.35
N PHE A 626 23.24 -5.77 -5.17
CA PHE A 626 23.87 -4.90 -6.15
C PHE A 626 24.18 -5.63 -7.46
N GLN A 627 24.75 -6.83 -7.37
CA GLN A 627 25.08 -7.65 -8.54
C GLN A 627 23.82 -7.96 -9.36
N LEU A 628 22.73 -8.34 -8.71
CA LEU A 628 21.47 -8.62 -9.38
C LEU A 628 20.85 -7.39 -10.07
N LEU A 629 20.78 -6.25 -9.37
CA LEU A 629 20.00 -5.09 -9.84
C LEU A 629 20.80 -4.14 -10.72
N PHE A 630 22.05 -3.86 -10.37
CA PHE A 630 22.87 -2.86 -11.05
C PHE A 630 23.87 -3.47 -12.02
N ALA A 631 24.57 -4.53 -11.63
CA ALA A 631 25.50 -5.23 -12.51
C ALA A 631 24.81 -6.22 -13.47
N LYS A 632 23.52 -6.50 -13.26
CA LYS A 632 22.71 -7.43 -14.08
C LYS A 632 23.27 -8.86 -14.10
N VAL A 633 23.95 -9.27 -13.03
CA VAL A 633 24.48 -10.62 -12.86
C VAL A 633 23.38 -11.49 -12.26
N ILE A 634 22.76 -12.34 -13.09
CA ILE A 634 21.64 -13.19 -12.69
C ILE A 634 22.20 -14.61 -12.42
N PRO A 635 22.15 -15.12 -11.18
CA PRO A 635 22.60 -16.47 -10.88
C PRO A 635 21.67 -17.53 -11.52
N THR A 636 22.21 -18.72 -11.80
CA THR A 636 21.50 -19.79 -12.50
C THR A 636 20.27 -20.32 -11.76
N TRP A 637 20.19 -20.14 -10.44
CA TRP A 637 19.03 -20.53 -9.65
C TRP A 637 17.88 -19.48 -9.65
N LEU A 638 18.04 -18.36 -10.39
CA LEU A 638 16.97 -17.39 -10.63
C LEU A 638 16.49 -17.46 -12.08
N GLN A 639 15.24 -17.73 -12.25
CA GLN A 639 14.53 -17.67 -13.53
C GLN A 639 13.92 -16.27 -13.70
N MET A 640 14.38 -15.54 -14.69
CA MET A 640 13.78 -14.24 -15.02
C MET A 640 12.39 -14.44 -15.61
N ILE A 641 11.39 -13.73 -15.08
CA ILE A 641 10.02 -13.75 -15.59
C ILE A 641 9.88 -12.61 -16.61
N PRO A 642 9.55 -12.90 -17.88
CA PRO A 642 9.31 -11.86 -18.88
C PRO A 642 8.18 -10.93 -18.43
N TYR A 643 8.52 -9.65 -18.25
CA TYR A 643 7.56 -8.65 -17.80
C TYR A 643 7.73 -7.37 -18.61
N LYS A 644 6.65 -6.93 -19.25
CA LYS A 644 6.51 -5.61 -19.86
C LYS A 644 5.50 -4.81 -19.02
N VAL A 645 5.87 -3.61 -18.62
CA VAL A 645 4.94 -2.68 -17.96
C VAL A 645 3.75 -2.43 -18.90
N PRO A 646 2.51 -2.43 -18.40
CA PRO A 646 1.34 -2.04 -19.19
C PRO A 646 1.52 -0.69 -19.88
N ASP A 647 1.01 -0.57 -21.11
CA ASP A 647 1.26 0.61 -21.95
C ASP A 647 0.67 1.91 -21.36
N ASP A 648 -0.35 1.80 -20.55
CA ASP A 648 -0.97 2.92 -19.80
C ASP A 648 -0.18 3.34 -18.54
N LEU A 649 0.66 2.46 -18.00
CA LEU A 649 1.56 2.75 -16.88
C LEU A 649 2.96 3.20 -17.33
N ALA A 650 3.40 2.82 -18.52
CA ALA A 650 4.74 3.12 -19.03
C ALA A 650 5.08 4.63 -19.05
N PRO A 651 4.16 5.57 -19.41
CA PRO A 651 4.42 7.00 -19.37
C PRO A 651 4.67 7.57 -17.97
N LEU A 652 4.33 6.82 -16.92
CA LEU A 652 4.48 7.23 -15.51
C LEU A 652 5.84 6.85 -14.91
N ASN A 653 6.81 6.40 -15.75
CA ASN A 653 8.18 6.04 -15.38
C ASN A 653 8.26 4.96 -14.28
N VAL A 654 7.32 4.01 -14.26
CA VAL A 654 7.36 2.87 -13.36
C VAL A 654 7.99 1.66 -14.05
N SER A 655 8.69 0.82 -13.29
CA SER A 655 9.31 -0.40 -13.80
C SER A 655 9.34 -1.50 -12.75
N ALA A 656 9.46 -2.76 -13.20
CA ALA A 656 9.61 -3.91 -12.31
C ALA A 656 10.52 -4.97 -12.93
N LEU A 657 11.27 -5.67 -12.07
CA LEU A 657 12.06 -6.85 -12.38
C LEU A 657 11.54 -8.02 -11.55
N LEU A 658 11.23 -9.12 -12.20
CA LEU A 658 10.59 -10.29 -11.60
C LEU A 658 11.46 -11.53 -11.81
N PHE A 659 11.72 -12.26 -10.73
CA PHE A 659 12.46 -13.50 -10.74
C PHE A 659 11.70 -14.58 -9.96
N LYS A 660 11.66 -15.80 -10.51
CA LYS A 660 11.23 -17.02 -9.83
C LYS A 660 12.45 -17.78 -9.34
N VAL A 661 12.39 -18.32 -8.14
CA VAL A 661 13.44 -19.22 -7.61
C VAL A 661 13.31 -20.59 -8.26
N ALA A 662 14.35 -21.05 -8.94
CA ALA A 662 14.37 -22.28 -9.71
C ALA A 662 15.74 -22.99 -9.55
N PHE A 663 15.94 -23.68 -8.42
CA PHE A 663 17.23 -24.31 -8.09
C PHE A 663 17.66 -25.43 -9.04
N ASN A 664 16.71 -25.99 -9.82
CA ASN A 664 16.98 -27.07 -10.77
C ASN A 664 17.22 -26.56 -12.21
N GLN A 665 17.31 -25.25 -12.40
CA GLN A 665 17.52 -24.60 -13.70
C GLN A 665 18.98 -24.78 -14.15
N THR A 666 19.15 -25.13 -15.44
CA THR A 666 20.48 -25.16 -16.06
C THR A 666 20.91 -23.73 -16.50
N PRO A 667 22.20 -23.48 -16.78
CA PRO A 667 22.64 -22.22 -17.38
C PRO A 667 21.93 -21.90 -18.70
N ALA A 668 21.61 -22.92 -19.51
CA ALA A 668 20.89 -22.77 -20.76
C ALA A 668 19.43 -22.31 -20.51
N ASP A 669 18.74 -22.93 -19.54
CA ASP A 669 17.39 -22.48 -19.14
C ASP A 669 17.40 -21.03 -18.65
N ALA A 670 18.41 -20.63 -17.86
CA ALA A 670 18.54 -19.26 -17.38
C ALA A 670 18.70 -18.27 -18.54
N LEU A 671 19.60 -18.56 -19.48
CA LEU A 671 19.82 -17.72 -20.66
C LEU A 671 18.56 -17.65 -21.55
N TYR A 672 17.82 -18.75 -21.68
CA TYR A 672 16.56 -18.78 -22.43
C TYR A 672 15.53 -17.80 -21.85
N HIS A 673 15.36 -17.78 -20.52
CA HIS A 673 14.43 -16.86 -19.88
C HIS A 673 14.90 -15.40 -19.93
N ILE A 674 16.21 -15.15 -19.94
CA ILE A 674 16.78 -13.81 -20.18
C ILE A 674 16.43 -13.35 -21.61
N ALA A 675 16.61 -14.20 -22.61
CA ALA A 675 16.26 -13.91 -24.00
C ALA A 675 14.76 -13.56 -24.14
N LEU A 676 13.87 -14.34 -23.53
CA LEU A 676 12.43 -14.04 -23.53
C LEU A 676 12.10 -12.68 -22.89
N THR A 677 12.83 -12.31 -21.83
CA THR A 677 12.65 -11.01 -21.19
C THR A 677 13.15 -9.87 -22.08
N LYS A 678 14.28 -10.06 -22.79
CA LYS A 678 14.75 -9.08 -23.78
C LYS A 678 13.71 -8.84 -24.89
N ILE A 679 13.00 -9.88 -25.34
CA ILE A 679 11.88 -9.74 -26.27
C ILE A 679 10.77 -8.87 -25.66
N ALA A 680 10.34 -9.16 -24.43
CA ALA A 680 9.30 -8.42 -23.76
C ALA A 680 9.65 -6.93 -23.59
N LEU A 681 10.93 -6.62 -23.44
CA LEU A 681 11.47 -5.25 -23.33
C LEU A 681 11.79 -4.59 -24.69
N GLY A 682 11.55 -5.28 -25.83
CA GLY A 682 11.82 -4.76 -27.16
C GLY A 682 13.27 -4.84 -27.62
N ASN A 683 14.17 -5.44 -26.83
CA ASN A 683 15.57 -5.67 -27.23
C ASN A 683 15.68 -6.96 -28.07
N LEU A 684 15.18 -6.89 -29.31
CA LEU A 684 15.10 -8.05 -30.21
C LEU A 684 16.47 -8.53 -30.68
N ALA A 685 17.43 -7.61 -30.89
CA ALA A 685 18.79 -7.97 -31.31
C ALA A 685 19.52 -8.76 -30.21
N GLY A 686 19.50 -8.25 -28.97
CA GLY A 686 20.13 -8.96 -27.85
C GLY A 686 19.47 -10.30 -27.52
N ALA A 687 18.16 -10.46 -27.79
CA ALA A 687 17.47 -11.75 -27.65
C ALA A 687 17.93 -12.75 -28.72
N GLU A 688 18.13 -12.28 -29.95
CA GLU A 688 18.62 -13.14 -31.04
C GLU A 688 20.05 -13.65 -30.77
N GLU A 689 20.93 -12.80 -30.25
CA GLU A 689 22.29 -13.19 -29.82
C GLU A 689 22.26 -14.28 -28.73
N ASP A 690 21.36 -14.13 -27.75
CA ASP A 690 21.19 -15.14 -26.69
C ASP A 690 20.68 -16.49 -27.28
N PHE A 691 19.72 -16.46 -28.22
CA PHE A 691 19.27 -17.68 -28.89
C PHE A 691 20.38 -18.31 -29.76
N ASP A 692 21.22 -17.52 -30.40
CA ASP A 692 22.39 -18.04 -31.14
C ASP A 692 23.39 -18.74 -30.20
N THR A 693 23.58 -18.15 -28.99
CA THR A 693 24.43 -18.74 -27.96
C THR A 693 23.85 -20.07 -27.47
N LEU A 694 22.51 -20.11 -27.22
CA LEU A 694 21.80 -21.32 -26.82
C LEU A 694 21.87 -22.42 -27.88
N ILE A 695 21.66 -22.05 -29.15
CA ILE A 695 21.75 -22.99 -30.31
C ILE A 695 23.15 -23.56 -30.42
N LYS A 696 24.21 -22.74 -30.24
CA LYS A 696 25.60 -23.24 -30.27
C LYS A 696 25.90 -24.18 -29.10
N GLY A 697 25.40 -23.86 -27.90
CA GLY A 697 25.64 -24.64 -26.68
C GLY A 697 24.80 -25.90 -26.55
N SER A 698 23.60 -25.92 -27.17
CA SER A 698 22.63 -27.03 -27.13
C SER A 698 21.92 -27.19 -28.48
N PRO A 699 22.61 -27.65 -29.52
CA PRO A 699 22.08 -27.70 -30.89
C PRO A 699 20.87 -28.64 -31.01
N ASP A 700 20.66 -29.53 -30.08
CA ASP A 700 19.55 -30.51 -30.07
C ASP A 700 18.26 -29.98 -29.44
N SER A 701 18.25 -28.76 -28.92
CA SER A 701 17.07 -28.11 -28.36
C SER A 701 16.33 -27.32 -29.45
N PHE A 702 15.09 -27.67 -29.76
CA PHE A 702 14.30 -27.00 -30.82
C PHE A 702 13.74 -25.63 -30.38
N GLN A 703 13.52 -25.40 -29.08
CA GLN A 703 12.88 -24.18 -28.56
C GLN A 703 13.62 -22.90 -28.94
N PRO A 704 14.96 -22.77 -28.77
CA PRO A 704 15.69 -21.57 -29.17
C PRO A 704 15.56 -21.27 -30.66
N TYR A 705 15.61 -22.29 -31.54
CA TYR A 705 15.40 -22.12 -32.96
C TYR A 705 14.00 -21.60 -33.30
N THR A 706 12.97 -22.13 -32.62
CA THR A 706 11.58 -21.71 -32.80
C THR A 706 11.38 -20.27 -32.41
N ARG A 707 11.88 -19.86 -31.23
CA ARG A 707 11.77 -18.47 -30.73
C ARG A 707 12.57 -17.50 -31.60
N LYS A 708 13.74 -17.91 -32.10
CA LYS A 708 14.50 -17.10 -33.04
C LYS A 708 13.70 -16.89 -34.35
N ALA A 709 13.07 -17.94 -34.87
CA ALA A 709 12.23 -17.86 -36.08
C ALA A 709 11.04 -16.91 -35.87
N GLU A 710 10.32 -16.99 -34.74
CA GLU A 710 9.21 -16.07 -34.38
C GLU A 710 9.67 -14.63 -34.40
N LEU A 711 10.85 -14.34 -33.82
CA LEU A 711 11.43 -13.01 -33.77
C LEU A 711 11.77 -12.49 -35.18
N GLN A 712 12.37 -13.33 -36.02
CA GLN A 712 12.69 -13.00 -37.41
C GLN A 712 11.43 -12.79 -38.27
N VAL A 713 10.34 -13.57 -38.04
CA VAL A 713 9.03 -13.32 -38.68
C VAL A 713 8.50 -11.95 -38.32
N ALA A 714 8.57 -11.57 -37.03
CA ALA A 714 8.12 -10.26 -36.55
C ALA A 714 8.89 -9.09 -37.18
N ARG A 715 10.15 -9.29 -37.56
CA ARG A 715 10.96 -8.32 -38.31
C ARG A 715 10.80 -8.37 -39.83
N GLY A 716 10.00 -9.28 -40.34
CA GLY A 716 9.83 -9.45 -41.78
C GLY A 716 10.95 -10.23 -42.49
N GLU A 717 11.87 -10.85 -41.75
CA GLU A 717 13.04 -11.61 -42.23
C GLU A 717 12.66 -13.06 -42.53
N HIS A 718 11.72 -13.27 -43.49
CA HIS A 718 11.01 -14.55 -43.67
C HIS A 718 11.93 -15.71 -44.10
N LEU A 719 12.97 -15.49 -44.92
CA LEU A 719 13.90 -16.52 -45.29
C LEU A 719 14.84 -16.94 -44.16
N ALA A 720 15.30 -15.97 -43.34
CA ALA A 720 16.04 -16.25 -42.12
C ALA A 720 15.20 -17.05 -41.14
N ALA A 721 13.94 -16.66 -40.95
CA ALA A 721 12.99 -17.39 -40.12
C ALA A 721 12.72 -18.82 -40.62
N ALA A 722 12.60 -19.00 -41.91
CA ALA A 722 12.44 -20.35 -42.51
C ALA A 722 13.67 -21.23 -42.27
N LYS A 723 14.89 -20.65 -42.34
CA LYS A 723 16.11 -21.37 -42.01
C LYS A 723 16.17 -21.75 -40.53
N SER A 724 15.80 -20.83 -39.62
CA SER A 724 15.77 -21.10 -38.17
C SER A 724 14.73 -22.19 -37.85
N ILE A 725 13.51 -22.11 -38.40
CA ILE A 725 12.48 -23.14 -38.15
C ILE A 725 12.83 -24.48 -38.78
N SER A 726 13.54 -24.49 -39.89
CA SER A 726 14.07 -25.75 -40.49
C SER A 726 15.09 -26.40 -39.53
N GLY A 727 15.92 -25.63 -38.86
CA GLY A 727 16.78 -26.12 -37.78
C GLY A 727 15.97 -26.73 -36.63
N ALA A 728 14.93 -26.03 -36.17
CA ALA A 728 14.01 -26.55 -35.14
C ALA A 728 13.35 -27.87 -35.56
N ILE A 729 12.86 -27.97 -36.83
CA ILE A 729 12.26 -29.15 -37.38
C ILE A 729 13.26 -30.30 -37.38
N GLY A 730 14.53 -30.04 -37.65
CA GLY A 730 15.59 -31.06 -37.68
C GLY A 730 15.79 -31.77 -36.34
N VAL A 731 15.59 -31.09 -35.23
CA VAL A 731 15.86 -31.60 -33.85
C VAL A 731 14.61 -31.80 -32.98
N ALA A 732 13.44 -31.28 -33.38
CA ALA A 732 12.21 -31.40 -32.60
C ALA A 732 11.74 -32.84 -32.44
N PRO A 733 11.01 -33.25 -31.40
CA PRO A 733 10.40 -34.60 -31.27
C PRO A 733 9.50 -34.93 -32.45
N LEU A 734 9.33 -36.25 -32.71
CA LEU A 734 8.39 -36.73 -33.72
C LEU A 734 6.97 -36.25 -33.38
N GLY A 735 6.23 -35.77 -34.36
CA GLY A 735 4.95 -35.08 -34.18
C GLY A 735 5.12 -33.56 -34.09
N THR A 736 5.91 -33.04 -33.17
CA THR A 736 6.15 -31.58 -33.05
C THR A 736 6.77 -30.99 -34.33
N HIS A 737 7.67 -31.69 -34.98
CA HIS A 737 8.26 -31.22 -36.24
C HIS A 737 7.20 -31.00 -37.35
N LEU A 738 6.13 -31.83 -37.41
CA LEU A 738 5.02 -31.66 -38.37
C LEU A 738 4.13 -30.44 -37.97
N GLU A 739 3.89 -30.27 -36.67
CA GLU A 739 3.17 -29.09 -36.15
C GLU A 739 3.90 -27.81 -36.51
N LEU A 740 5.21 -27.74 -36.28
CA LEU A 740 6.05 -26.59 -36.63
C LEU A 740 6.02 -26.32 -38.15
N ALA A 741 6.15 -27.36 -38.95
CA ALA A 741 6.10 -27.23 -40.40
C ALA A 741 4.73 -26.72 -40.89
N SER A 742 3.64 -27.23 -40.36
CA SER A 742 2.28 -26.79 -40.68
C SER A 742 2.03 -25.35 -40.28
N ALA A 743 2.41 -24.95 -39.04
CA ALA A 743 2.19 -23.62 -38.50
C ALA A 743 2.98 -22.56 -39.27
N PHE A 744 4.30 -22.73 -39.38
CA PHE A 744 5.16 -21.72 -40.01
C PHE A 744 5.04 -21.76 -41.54
N GLY A 745 5.02 -22.97 -42.18
CA GLY A 745 4.82 -23.09 -43.61
C GLY A 745 3.49 -22.51 -44.06
N GLY A 746 2.42 -22.79 -43.31
CA GLY A 746 1.10 -22.18 -43.56
C GLY A 746 1.08 -20.67 -43.37
N THR A 747 1.80 -20.12 -42.38
CA THR A 747 1.93 -18.68 -42.18
C THR A 747 2.69 -18.02 -43.32
N PHE A 748 3.81 -18.58 -43.75
CA PHE A 748 4.57 -18.09 -44.89
C PHE A 748 3.76 -18.16 -46.21
N PHE A 749 3.04 -19.25 -46.40
CA PHE A 749 2.19 -19.40 -47.60
C PHE A 749 1.09 -18.35 -47.67
N ARG A 750 0.29 -18.15 -46.59
CA ARG A 750 -0.74 -17.13 -46.50
C ARG A 750 -0.16 -15.71 -46.69
N GLY A 751 1.05 -15.48 -46.27
CA GLY A 751 1.80 -14.23 -46.44
C GLY A 751 2.44 -14.09 -47.83
N LYS A 752 2.19 -15.03 -48.78
CA LYS A 752 2.79 -15.07 -50.12
C LYS A 752 4.32 -15.14 -50.10
N ARG A 753 4.88 -15.78 -49.07
CA ARG A 753 6.34 -16.03 -48.92
C ARG A 753 6.65 -17.46 -49.34
N HIS A 754 6.44 -17.77 -50.64
CA HIS A 754 6.44 -19.13 -51.15
C HIS A 754 7.81 -19.84 -50.99
N ALA A 755 8.92 -19.11 -51.14
CA ALA A 755 10.26 -19.65 -50.90
C ALA A 755 10.46 -20.11 -49.43
N ALA A 756 10.01 -19.30 -48.48
CA ALA A 756 10.08 -19.65 -47.07
C ALA A 756 9.17 -20.84 -46.73
N ALA A 757 7.97 -20.88 -47.28
CA ALA A 757 7.03 -21.99 -47.09
C ALA A 757 7.60 -23.31 -47.66
N ALA A 758 8.14 -23.31 -48.88
CA ALA A 758 8.75 -24.47 -49.50
C ALA A 758 9.92 -25.02 -48.67
N MET A 759 10.83 -24.13 -48.19
CA MET A 759 11.98 -24.52 -47.36
C MET A 759 11.54 -25.26 -46.08
N VAL A 760 10.50 -24.78 -45.41
CA VAL A 760 9.99 -25.36 -44.17
C VAL A 760 9.35 -26.73 -44.42
N TYR A 761 8.57 -26.87 -45.47
CA TYR A 761 7.94 -28.14 -45.81
C TYR A 761 8.98 -29.18 -46.29
N GLU A 762 9.98 -28.76 -47.06
CA GLU A 762 11.10 -29.63 -47.48
C GLU A 762 11.90 -30.14 -46.29
N ALA A 763 12.18 -29.30 -45.30
CA ALA A 763 12.87 -29.71 -44.07
C ALA A 763 12.08 -30.78 -43.30
N ALA A 764 10.75 -30.68 -43.22
CA ALA A 764 9.92 -31.68 -42.56
C ALA A 764 9.89 -33.00 -43.30
N LEU A 765 9.73 -32.94 -44.64
CA LEU A 765 9.70 -34.13 -45.50
C LEU A 765 11.06 -34.82 -45.61
N ALA A 766 12.16 -34.10 -45.49
CA ALA A 766 13.50 -34.68 -45.43
C ALA A 766 13.72 -35.54 -44.17
N ARG A 767 13.00 -35.19 -43.09
CA ARG A 767 13.07 -35.95 -41.84
C ARG A 767 12.12 -37.13 -41.82
N GLN A 768 10.87 -36.92 -42.20
CA GLN A 768 9.86 -37.96 -42.23
C GLN A 768 8.80 -37.64 -43.29
N PHE A 769 8.49 -38.59 -44.14
CA PHE A 769 7.40 -38.41 -45.11
C PHE A 769 6.05 -38.27 -44.38
N ASN A 770 5.29 -37.26 -44.79
CA ASN A 770 3.91 -37.05 -44.37
C ASN A 770 3.07 -36.56 -45.56
N GLY A 771 1.97 -37.25 -45.86
CA GLY A 771 1.13 -36.97 -47.03
C GLY A 771 0.56 -35.55 -47.06
N GLN A 772 0.14 -35.04 -45.92
CA GLN A 772 -0.40 -33.69 -45.80
C GLN A 772 0.67 -32.60 -46.05
N ILE A 773 1.85 -32.73 -45.47
CA ILE A 773 2.97 -31.79 -45.71
C ILE A 773 3.45 -31.88 -47.16
N ALA A 774 3.49 -33.11 -47.76
CA ALA A 774 3.81 -33.30 -49.16
C ALA A 774 2.78 -32.62 -50.08
N SER A 775 1.49 -32.69 -49.74
CA SER A 775 0.45 -31.91 -50.43
C SER A 775 0.67 -30.42 -50.38
N TYR A 776 1.04 -29.88 -49.20
CA TYR A 776 1.31 -28.45 -49.03
C TYR A 776 2.54 -28.00 -49.82
N LEU A 777 3.65 -28.76 -49.79
CA LEU A 777 4.82 -28.46 -50.64
C LEU A 777 4.46 -28.51 -52.13
N ALA A 778 3.80 -29.57 -52.57
CA ALA A 778 3.37 -29.73 -53.95
C ALA A 778 2.51 -28.54 -54.41
N PHE A 779 1.57 -28.11 -53.57
CA PHE A 779 0.72 -26.96 -53.88
C PHE A 779 1.54 -25.67 -54.01
N VAL A 780 2.46 -25.36 -53.05
CA VAL A 780 3.34 -24.20 -53.15
C VAL A 780 4.14 -24.20 -54.46
N LEU A 781 4.76 -25.33 -54.81
CA LEU A 781 5.57 -25.47 -56.01
C LEU A 781 4.74 -25.32 -57.32
N ALA A 782 3.43 -25.61 -57.28
CA ALA A 782 2.57 -25.50 -58.45
C ALA A 782 2.07 -24.06 -58.65
N VAL A 783 1.68 -23.35 -57.54
CA VAL A 783 0.93 -22.10 -57.63
C VAL A 783 1.77 -20.84 -57.44
N SER A 784 3.03 -20.98 -57.01
CA SER A 784 3.90 -19.85 -56.72
C SER A 784 3.98 -18.86 -57.89
N SER A 785 3.84 -17.58 -57.54
CA SER A 785 4.12 -16.46 -58.43
C SER A 785 5.61 -16.20 -58.63
N ASP A 786 6.46 -16.76 -57.76
CA ASP A 786 7.92 -16.69 -57.81
C ASP A 786 8.44 -17.84 -58.71
N ASP A 787 9.00 -17.47 -59.86
CA ASP A 787 9.52 -18.42 -60.84
C ASP A 787 10.70 -19.24 -60.29
N SER A 788 11.44 -18.71 -59.29
CA SER A 788 12.55 -19.43 -58.65
C SER A 788 12.07 -20.58 -57.74
N VAL A 789 10.83 -20.50 -57.29
CA VAL A 789 10.18 -21.48 -56.40
C VAL A 789 9.29 -22.42 -57.18
N ARG A 790 8.64 -21.88 -58.25
CA ARG A 790 7.69 -22.62 -59.04
C ARG A 790 8.37 -23.76 -59.80
N ASN A 791 7.97 -24.97 -59.50
CA ASN A 791 8.49 -26.18 -60.17
C ASN A 791 7.37 -27.18 -60.37
N PRO A 792 6.69 -27.10 -61.54
CA PRO A 792 5.57 -27.99 -61.88
C PRO A 792 5.92 -29.48 -61.86
N THR A 793 7.11 -29.85 -62.27
CA THR A 793 7.55 -31.26 -62.31
C THR A 793 7.71 -31.80 -60.86
N ARG A 794 8.44 -31.14 -60.03
CA ARG A 794 8.57 -31.52 -58.60
C ARG A 794 7.24 -31.48 -57.88
N SER A 795 6.39 -30.53 -58.25
CA SER A 795 5.05 -30.41 -57.66
C SER A 795 4.25 -31.69 -57.94
N LEU A 796 4.28 -32.21 -59.18
CA LEU A 796 3.56 -33.43 -59.58
C LEU A 796 4.11 -34.66 -58.84
N GLU A 797 5.42 -34.78 -58.69
CA GLU A 797 6.06 -35.89 -57.97
C GLU A 797 5.58 -35.91 -56.48
N TRP A 798 5.62 -34.74 -55.74
CA TRP A 798 5.16 -34.69 -54.39
C TRP A 798 3.66 -34.88 -54.24
N ALA A 799 2.86 -34.35 -55.17
CA ALA A 799 1.42 -34.51 -55.13
C ALA A 799 1.01 -35.97 -55.34
N GLN A 800 1.69 -36.73 -56.27
CA GLN A 800 1.44 -38.14 -56.46
C GLN A 800 1.82 -39.00 -55.27
N LYS A 801 2.97 -38.72 -54.61
CA LYS A 801 3.35 -39.41 -53.39
C LYS A 801 2.34 -39.14 -52.25
N ALA A 802 1.85 -37.94 -52.15
CA ALA A 802 0.83 -37.56 -51.13
C ALA A 802 -0.48 -38.33 -51.42
N ALA A 803 -0.94 -38.37 -52.68
CA ALA A 803 -2.15 -39.10 -53.06
C ALA A 803 -2.01 -40.63 -52.90
N GLN A 804 -0.81 -41.19 -53.06
CA GLN A 804 -0.56 -42.60 -52.77
C GLN A 804 -0.70 -42.93 -51.26
N SER A 805 -0.27 -42.05 -50.39
CA SER A 805 -0.40 -42.25 -48.94
C SER A 805 -1.82 -41.93 -48.43
N GLU A 806 -2.55 -41.06 -49.10
CA GLU A 806 -3.90 -40.61 -48.72
C GLU A 806 -4.84 -40.63 -49.99
N PRO A 807 -5.24 -41.77 -50.47
CA PRO A 807 -5.93 -41.87 -51.74
C PRO A 807 -7.32 -41.21 -51.80
N GLU A 808 -7.97 -41.07 -50.70
CA GLU A 808 -9.31 -40.49 -50.55
C GLU A 808 -9.28 -39.08 -49.94
N SER A 809 -8.08 -38.49 -49.73
CA SER A 809 -7.96 -37.12 -49.21
C SER A 809 -8.33 -36.09 -50.28
N VAL A 810 -9.36 -35.27 -49.99
CA VAL A 810 -9.78 -34.16 -50.88
C VAL A 810 -8.60 -33.20 -51.11
N THR A 811 -7.77 -32.97 -50.11
CA THR A 811 -6.59 -32.09 -50.21
C THR A 811 -5.56 -32.71 -51.17
N SER A 812 -5.21 -33.96 -50.99
CA SER A 812 -4.21 -34.64 -51.81
C SER A 812 -4.65 -34.75 -53.31
N LEU A 813 -5.89 -35.14 -53.55
CA LEU A 813 -6.45 -35.22 -54.93
C LEU A 813 -6.53 -33.82 -55.60
N ASN A 814 -6.96 -32.81 -54.86
CA ASN A 814 -6.95 -31.39 -55.32
C ASN A 814 -5.54 -30.93 -55.67
N THR A 815 -4.55 -31.33 -54.85
CA THR A 815 -3.17 -30.95 -55.10
C THR A 815 -2.60 -31.62 -56.33
N VAL A 816 -2.95 -32.91 -56.58
CA VAL A 816 -2.61 -33.58 -57.83
C VAL A 816 -3.23 -32.85 -59.05
N ALA A 817 -4.49 -32.47 -58.94
CA ALA A 817 -5.17 -31.72 -60.02
C ALA A 817 -4.46 -30.38 -60.29
N VAL A 818 -4.09 -29.61 -59.25
CA VAL A 818 -3.35 -28.36 -59.40
C VAL A 818 -1.97 -28.57 -60.01
N ALA A 819 -1.25 -29.59 -59.57
CA ALA A 819 0.07 -29.92 -60.10
C ALA A 819 0.01 -30.39 -61.58
N LEU A 820 -0.99 -31.17 -61.95
CA LEU A 820 -1.24 -31.59 -63.38
C LEU A 820 -1.56 -30.38 -64.27
N ALA A 821 -2.43 -29.48 -63.78
CA ALA A 821 -2.75 -28.23 -64.47
C ALA A 821 -1.54 -27.32 -64.67
N ALA A 822 -0.66 -27.27 -63.68
CA ALA A 822 0.59 -26.49 -63.72
C ALA A 822 1.56 -27.09 -64.79
N ASN A 823 1.48 -28.39 -65.06
CA ASN A 823 2.22 -29.08 -66.12
C ASN A 823 1.51 -29.09 -67.45
N GLY A 824 0.39 -28.37 -67.64
CA GLY A 824 -0.38 -28.29 -68.87
C GLY A 824 -1.26 -29.55 -69.16
N ARG A 825 -1.34 -30.53 -68.23
CA ARG A 825 -2.10 -31.77 -68.31
C ARG A 825 -3.56 -31.55 -67.84
N PHE A 826 -4.29 -30.67 -68.56
CA PHE A 826 -5.63 -30.21 -68.11
C PHE A 826 -6.69 -31.33 -68.10
N PRO A 827 -6.77 -32.27 -69.12
CA PRO A 827 -7.77 -33.34 -69.07
C PRO A 827 -7.65 -34.19 -67.78
N GLU A 828 -6.42 -34.54 -67.39
CA GLU A 828 -6.16 -35.31 -66.18
C GLU A 828 -6.42 -34.52 -64.94
N ALA A 829 -6.07 -33.23 -64.92
CA ALA A 829 -6.37 -32.33 -63.81
C ALA A 829 -7.87 -32.23 -63.50
N VAL A 830 -8.70 -32.17 -64.57
CA VAL A 830 -10.17 -32.20 -64.46
C VAL A 830 -10.63 -33.49 -63.79
N GLY A 831 -10.12 -34.66 -64.22
CA GLY A 831 -10.50 -35.93 -63.59
C GLY A 831 -10.17 -36.07 -62.11
N PHE A 832 -9.00 -35.63 -61.71
CA PHE A 832 -8.65 -35.59 -60.27
C PHE A 832 -9.46 -34.60 -59.48
N ALA A 833 -9.75 -33.39 -60.00
CA ALA A 833 -10.60 -32.43 -59.41
C ALA A 833 -12.04 -32.91 -59.24
N GLU A 834 -12.60 -33.60 -60.23
CA GLU A 834 -13.94 -34.19 -60.15
C GLU A 834 -14.03 -35.28 -59.07
N ARG A 835 -12.99 -36.12 -58.94
CA ARG A 835 -12.91 -37.10 -57.86
C ARG A 835 -12.84 -36.39 -56.46
N ALA A 836 -12.01 -35.38 -56.31
CA ALA A 836 -11.92 -34.61 -55.09
C ALA A 836 -13.27 -33.95 -54.77
N LEU A 837 -13.99 -33.41 -55.79
CA LEU A 837 -15.30 -32.78 -55.60
C LEU A 837 -16.35 -33.80 -55.13
N ALA A 838 -16.34 -34.99 -55.71
CA ALA A 838 -17.26 -36.08 -55.35
C ALA A 838 -17.08 -36.46 -53.86
N ILE A 839 -15.83 -36.67 -53.41
CA ILE A 839 -15.51 -36.95 -51.99
C ILE A 839 -15.87 -35.81 -51.09
N ALA A 840 -15.56 -34.55 -51.48
CA ALA A 840 -15.90 -33.37 -50.71
C ALA A 840 -17.42 -33.22 -50.50
N LYS A 841 -18.22 -33.50 -51.53
CA LYS A 841 -19.70 -33.51 -51.48
C LYS A 841 -20.20 -34.65 -50.57
N ALA A 842 -19.68 -35.84 -50.72
CA ALA A 842 -20.07 -37.00 -49.93
C ALA A 842 -19.76 -36.86 -48.45
N SER A 843 -18.67 -36.16 -48.10
CA SER A 843 -18.23 -35.87 -46.72
C SER A 843 -18.71 -34.52 -46.19
N ASN A 844 -19.66 -33.83 -46.87
CA ASN A 844 -20.22 -32.52 -46.46
C ASN A 844 -19.17 -31.44 -46.18
N GLN A 845 -18.04 -31.43 -46.88
CA GLN A 845 -16.96 -30.44 -46.73
C GLN A 845 -17.25 -29.18 -47.55
N ALA A 846 -18.14 -28.31 -47.08
CA ALA A 846 -18.62 -27.15 -47.85
C ALA A 846 -17.48 -26.27 -48.40
N GLN A 847 -16.41 -26.02 -47.63
CA GLN A 847 -15.25 -25.25 -48.07
C GLN A 847 -14.44 -26.03 -49.15
N GLY A 848 -14.29 -27.33 -48.96
CA GLY A 848 -13.64 -28.21 -49.96
C GLY A 848 -14.37 -28.19 -51.26
N VAL A 849 -15.70 -28.28 -51.25
CA VAL A 849 -16.56 -28.18 -52.46
C VAL A 849 -16.33 -26.85 -53.19
N LYS A 850 -16.44 -25.72 -52.49
CA LYS A 850 -16.28 -24.36 -53.04
C LYS A 850 -14.91 -24.18 -53.72
N VAL A 851 -13.83 -24.57 -53.03
CA VAL A 851 -12.46 -24.43 -53.53
C VAL A 851 -12.22 -25.33 -54.73
N THR A 852 -12.72 -26.58 -54.69
CA THR A 852 -12.54 -27.54 -55.78
C THR A 852 -13.32 -27.13 -57.03
N GLU A 853 -14.55 -26.60 -56.91
CA GLU A 853 -15.35 -26.12 -58.03
C GLU A 853 -14.68 -24.92 -58.71
N ALA A 854 -14.11 -23.99 -57.97
CA ALA A 854 -13.37 -22.86 -58.52
C ALA A 854 -12.14 -23.31 -59.33
N ARG A 855 -11.39 -24.26 -58.80
CA ARG A 855 -10.22 -24.84 -59.49
C ARG A 855 -10.63 -25.63 -60.72
N LEU A 856 -11.67 -26.42 -60.62
CA LEU A 856 -12.21 -27.23 -61.77
C LEU A 856 -12.62 -26.31 -62.91
N GLN A 857 -13.27 -25.21 -62.65
CA GLN A 857 -13.63 -24.19 -63.64
C GLN A 857 -12.39 -23.64 -64.36
N SER A 858 -11.32 -23.33 -63.62
CA SER A 858 -10.04 -22.89 -64.20
C SER A 858 -9.41 -23.93 -65.10
N PHE A 859 -9.40 -25.20 -64.65
CA PHE A 859 -8.79 -26.31 -65.42
C PHE A 859 -9.58 -26.61 -66.70
N ARG A 860 -10.89 -26.59 -66.65
CA ARG A 860 -11.75 -26.71 -67.82
C ARG A 860 -11.53 -25.59 -68.87
N ALA A 861 -11.13 -24.41 -68.39
CA ALA A 861 -10.75 -23.28 -69.25
C ALA A 861 -9.30 -23.34 -69.74
N GLY A 862 -8.57 -24.46 -69.55
CA GLY A 862 -7.17 -24.61 -69.90
C GLY A 862 -6.20 -23.67 -69.20
N LYS A 863 -6.57 -23.19 -67.98
CA LYS A 863 -5.75 -22.24 -67.18
C LYS A 863 -5.22 -22.93 -65.90
N PRO A 864 -3.93 -22.83 -65.65
CA PRO A 864 -3.39 -23.31 -64.37
C PRO A 864 -3.85 -22.40 -63.18
N TRP A 865 -4.00 -23.02 -62.02
CA TRP A 865 -4.29 -22.24 -60.78
C TRP A 865 -3.04 -21.48 -60.31
N ARG A 866 -3.19 -20.19 -59.93
CA ARG A 866 -2.12 -19.31 -59.46
C ARG A 866 -2.57 -18.57 -58.21
N GLU A 867 -1.66 -18.33 -57.27
CA GLU A 867 -1.89 -17.56 -56.06
C GLU A 867 -0.78 -16.52 -55.81
#